data_df2932a2e5759f01112517e2ef0b1311
#
_entry.id   df2932a2e5759f01112517e2ef0b1311
#
_cell.length_a   1.000
_cell.length_b   1.000
_cell.length_c   1.000
_cell.angle_alpha   90.00
_cell.angle_beta   90.00
_cell.angle_gamma   90.00
#
_symmetry.space_group_name_H-M   'P 1'
#
loop_
_entity.id
_entity.type
_entity.pdbx_description
1 polymer ?
#
loop_
_entity_poly.entity_id
_entity_poly.type
_entity_poly.pdbx_seq_one_letter_code
_entity_poly.pdbx_strand_id
1 'polypeptide(L)'
;MEQAEELLKLLDPDQASAARALRGPVCIRAGAGTGKTRAITYRIAYGVRSGVYTPTSVLAVTFTVRAAAEMAARLRALGVEGVQARTFHSAALRQLRYFWPTAVGGELPKIMKTKSSLVGAVASRLGLPHDRAALRDYAAAIEMAAVSMVDPDNYSKWAKSGGWQPPAGISTYDMADIMRGYAEAKRERSVIDFEDVLALTCGMIEERPDIAQQIRSQYRFFVVDEYQDISPLQKHLLELWLGPRNRDLCVVGDAAQTIYSFAGASPQYLGNFAKEYAGAQVVTLSRDYRSTPQIVSLANGIVTRDKETKKQAVRLTSMRESGKAVRFDRYLDDEDEARAVAKIIKERIEAGTRPSEIAVLFRTNAQSSQFEAALAHLEVKYCVRGAESFFKRPEVSALVKQAHALARRGAKGDIGEIVTELARPLGWSQQAPPTQGAILERWEALNSLVEQAQLKQVAGLSLESLVREWQELAEAELDPSGGGVTLASIHSAKGLEWKTVFLAGVSEGLLPIAQAKSPKDLAEERRLAYVAVTRARDELFVSYGAKRSLDRKATRACSRFFSPVWPRKTSAVKATRSPQARGETKRFLLAASPEEQELFEHLRHWRLELAKGLDKPAYTVLSDTTLRDIATVAPKNLKQLSLLRGIGPVKLEKFGAAILRIIGGADPLQVAGENLKILEN
;
A
#
# COMPACT_ATOMS: atom_id res chain seq x y z
N MET A 1 38.43 3.55 -27.00
CA MET A 1 38.18 2.27 -26.30
C MET A 1 38.58 2.36 -24.82
N GLU A 2 39.72 2.88 -24.46
CA GLU A 2 40.20 2.98 -23.07
C GLU A 2 39.23 3.78 -22.16
N GLN A 3 38.76 4.93 -22.61
CA GLN A 3 37.75 5.74 -21.88
C GLN A 3 36.37 5.03 -21.72
N ALA A 4 36.02 4.10 -22.60
CA ALA A 4 34.82 3.31 -22.46
C ALA A 4 34.98 2.21 -21.39
N GLU A 5 36.14 1.52 -21.38
CA GLU A 5 36.43 0.49 -20.36
C GLU A 5 36.53 1.09 -18.94
N GLU A 6 36.96 2.34 -18.78
CA GLU A 6 36.95 3.01 -17.47
C GLU A 6 35.56 3.09 -16.85
N LEU A 7 34.50 3.25 -17.69
CA LEU A 7 33.11 3.21 -17.17
C LEU A 7 32.76 1.87 -16.53
N LEU A 8 33.28 0.78 -17.07
CA LEU A 8 32.93 -0.56 -16.59
C LEU A 8 33.63 -0.89 -15.25
N LYS A 9 34.77 -0.25 -14.96
CA LYS A 9 35.47 -0.39 -13.67
C LYS A 9 34.64 0.15 -12.50
N LEU A 10 33.67 1.02 -12.76
CA LEU A 10 32.75 1.57 -11.76
C LEU A 10 31.57 0.65 -11.47
N LEU A 11 31.43 -0.46 -12.17
CA LEU A 11 30.35 -1.43 -12.06
C LEU A 11 30.84 -2.71 -11.36
N ASP A 12 29.94 -3.41 -10.72
CA ASP A 12 30.21 -4.78 -10.31
C ASP A 12 30.30 -5.73 -11.54
N PRO A 13 30.86 -6.95 -11.38
CA PRO A 13 31.05 -7.86 -12.51
C PRO A 13 29.79 -8.18 -13.29
N ASP A 14 28.62 -8.33 -12.61
CA ASP A 14 27.34 -8.65 -13.26
C ASP A 14 26.80 -7.44 -14.03
N GLN A 15 26.87 -6.25 -13.43
CA GLN A 15 26.52 -4.99 -14.07
C GLN A 15 27.43 -4.70 -15.26
N ALA A 16 28.75 -4.94 -15.13
CA ALA A 16 29.71 -4.77 -16.22
C ALA A 16 29.44 -5.74 -17.37
N SER A 17 29.08 -7.01 -17.08
CA SER A 17 28.66 -7.98 -18.09
C SER A 17 27.42 -7.49 -18.83
N ALA A 18 26.41 -7.00 -18.13
CA ALA A 18 25.20 -6.43 -18.72
C ALA A 18 25.51 -5.20 -19.60
N ALA A 19 26.46 -4.35 -19.18
CA ALA A 19 26.85 -3.17 -19.94
C ALA A 19 27.63 -3.50 -21.20
N ARG A 20 28.46 -4.54 -21.21
CA ARG A 20 29.21 -5.01 -22.39
C ARG A 20 28.38 -5.65 -23.48
N ALA A 21 27.24 -6.24 -23.13
CA ALA A 21 26.39 -6.97 -24.08
C ALA A 21 25.62 -6.02 -25.01
N LEU A 22 26.28 -5.30 -25.91
CA LEU A 22 25.72 -4.18 -26.67
C LEU A 22 24.83 -4.59 -27.84
N ARG A 23 24.96 -5.79 -28.39
CA ARG A 23 24.26 -6.25 -29.59
C ARG A 23 23.35 -7.44 -29.31
N GLY A 24 22.32 -7.57 -30.13
CA GLY A 24 21.34 -8.65 -30.05
C GLY A 24 20.38 -8.49 -28.89
N PRO A 25 19.51 -9.49 -28.68
CA PRO A 25 18.55 -9.47 -27.57
C PRO A 25 19.25 -9.76 -26.24
N VAL A 26 19.08 -8.87 -25.27
CA VAL A 26 19.66 -8.97 -23.92
C VAL A 26 18.57 -8.86 -22.88
N CYS A 27 18.51 -9.80 -21.96
CA CYS A 27 17.61 -9.80 -20.84
C CYS A 27 18.40 -9.65 -19.51
N ILE A 28 18.21 -8.54 -18.83
CA ILE A 28 18.81 -8.31 -17.51
C ILE A 28 17.75 -8.64 -16.44
N ARG A 29 17.88 -9.80 -15.82
CA ARG A 29 17.04 -10.20 -14.69
C ARG A 29 17.65 -9.62 -13.41
N ALA A 30 17.00 -8.64 -12.81
CA ALA A 30 17.59 -7.84 -11.75
C ALA A 30 16.65 -7.73 -10.56
N GLY A 31 17.03 -8.22 -9.39
CA GLY A 31 16.21 -8.11 -8.20
C GLY A 31 16.14 -6.67 -7.65
N ALA A 32 15.39 -6.49 -6.55
CA ALA A 32 15.31 -5.21 -5.88
C ALA A 32 16.69 -4.76 -5.40
N GLY A 33 16.98 -3.45 -5.45
CA GLY A 33 18.22 -2.88 -4.92
C GLY A 33 19.52 -3.20 -5.68
N THR A 34 19.45 -3.94 -6.81
CA THR A 34 20.64 -4.41 -7.55
C THR A 34 21.22 -3.38 -8.53
N GLY A 35 20.68 -2.16 -8.57
CA GLY A 35 21.16 -1.12 -9.45
C GLY A 35 20.76 -1.28 -10.92
N LYS A 36 19.55 -1.77 -11.20
CA LYS A 36 18.96 -1.88 -12.55
C LYS A 36 19.24 -0.65 -13.43
N THR A 37 18.78 0.51 -12.97
CA THR A 37 18.92 1.77 -13.70
C THR A 37 20.40 2.16 -13.92
N ARG A 38 21.29 1.84 -12.94
CA ARG A 38 22.72 2.04 -13.08
C ARG A 38 23.29 1.16 -14.22
N ALA A 39 22.97 -0.12 -14.22
CA ALA A 39 23.44 -1.05 -15.25
C ALA A 39 23.04 -0.60 -16.66
N ILE A 40 21.79 -0.18 -16.88
CA ILE A 40 21.33 0.25 -18.22
C ILE A 40 21.85 1.63 -18.63
N THR A 41 22.01 2.59 -17.72
CA THR A 41 22.61 3.90 -18.05
C THR A 41 24.09 3.76 -18.41
N TYR A 42 24.82 2.94 -17.67
CA TYR A 42 26.22 2.64 -18.00
C TYR A 42 26.37 1.83 -19.29
N ARG A 43 25.44 0.88 -19.57
CA ARG A 43 25.38 0.19 -20.85
C ARG A 43 25.22 1.15 -22.02
N ILE A 44 24.27 2.09 -21.92
CA ILE A 44 24.06 3.10 -22.97
C ILE A 44 25.32 3.97 -23.12
N ALA A 45 25.88 4.44 -22.02
CA ALA A 45 27.06 5.26 -22.04
C ALA A 45 28.29 4.52 -22.62
N TYR A 46 28.49 3.25 -22.25
CA TYR A 46 29.52 2.38 -22.82
C TYR A 46 29.30 2.18 -24.32
N GLY A 47 28.08 1.91 -24.76
CA GLY A 47 27.74 1.74 -26.17
C GLY A 47 28.04 3.00 -27.02
N VAL A 48 27.74 4.18 -26.49
CA VAL A 48 28.01 5.46 -27.12
C VAL A 48 29.52 5.72 -27.18
N ARG A 49 30.24 5.58 -26.06
CA ARG A 49 31.68 5.84 -26.01
C ARG A 49 32.53 4.83 -26.79
N SER A 50 32.03 3.60 -26.94
CA SER A 50 32.70 2.59 -27.79
C SER A 50 32.37 2.73 -29.29
N GLY A 51 31.52 3.71 -29.67
CA GLY A 51 31.13 3.94 -31.07
C GLY A 51 30.08 2.93 -31.61
N VAL A 52 29.59 2.01 -30.76
CA VAL A 52 28.57 1.02 -31.17
C VAL A 52 27.20 1.66 -31.28
N TYR A 53 26.91 2.64 -30.40
CA TYR A 53 25.62 3.36 -30.39
C TYR A 53 25.81 4.80 -30.88
N THR A 54 24.96 5.21 -31.83
CA THR A 54 24.72 6.62 -32.11
C THR A 54 23.68 7.10 -31.10
N PRO A 55 23.92 8.14 -30.28
CA PRO A 55 22.99 8.55 -29.22
C PRO A 55 21.56 8.75 -29.69
N THR A 56 21.36 9.42 -30.82
CA THR A 56 20.03 9.71 -31.39
C THR A 56 19.29 8.46 -31.89
N SER A 57 19.98 7.35 -32.10
CA SER A 57 19.38 6.07 -32.49
C SER A 57 19.02 5.15 -31.33
N VAL A 58 19.25 5.61 -30.07
CA VAL A 58 18.86 4.89 -28.85
C VAL A 58 17.53 5.39 -28.34
N LEU A 59 16.55 4.48 -28.22
CA LEU A 59 15.29 4.71 -27.53
C LEU A 59 15.29 3.94 -26.20
N ALA A 60 15.38 4.67 -25.08
CA ALA A 60 15.30 4.11 -23.74
C ALA A 60 13.89 4.35 -23.17
N VAL A 61 13.16 3.28 -22.90
CA VAL A 61 11.77 3.33 -22.49
C VAL A 61 11.63 2.94 -21.04
N THR A 62 10.89 3.74 -20.28
CA THR A 62 10.60 3.52 -18.84
C THR A 62 9.10 3.56 -18.57
N PHE A 63 8.71 3.15 -17.34
CA PHE A 63 7.30 3.12 -16.98
C PHE A 63 6.75 4.50 -16.60
N THR A 64 7.54 5.39 -15.98
CA THR A 64 7.09 6.70 -15.49
C THR A 64 7.90 7.85 -16.08
N VAL A 65 7.26 9.02 -16.20
CA VAL A 65 7.91 10.27 -16.65
C VAL A 65 9.09 10.63 -15.73
N ARG A 66 8.94 10.40 -14.42
CA ARG A 66 10.02 10.64 -13.43
C ARG A 66 11.22 9.75 -13.70
N ALA A 67 11.01 8.45 -13.95
CA ALA A 67 12.10 7.51 -14.26
C ALA A 67 12.81 7.88 -15.57
N ALA A 68 12.06 8.33 -16.59
CA ALA A 68 12.63 8.82 -17.84
C ALA A 68 13.50 10.07 -17.62
N ALA A 69 13.04 11.03 -16.83
CA ALA A 69 13.80 12.23 -16.50
C ALA A 69 15.06 11.91 -15.70
N GLU A 70 14.96 11.00 -14.73
CA GLU A 70 16.11 10.52 -13.95
C GLU A 70 17.14 9.80 -14.82
N MET A 71 16.71 8.94 -15.73
CA MET A 71 17.57 8.24 -16.68
C MET A 71 18.30 9.25 -17.59
N ALA A 72 17.58 10.23 -18.13
CA ALA A 72 18.17 11.31 -18.95
C ALA A 72 19.21 12.13 -18.15
N ALA A 73 18.91 12.46 -16.89
CA ALA A 73 19.85 13.18 -16.03
C ALA A 73 21.13 12.37 -15.75
N ARG A 74 20.99 11.07 -15.48
CA ARG A 74 22.13 10.16 -15.27
C ARG A 74 22.98 9.99 -16.52
N LEU A 75 22.37 9.91 -17.71
CA LEU A 75 23.08 9.84 -18.99
C LEU A 75 23.88 11.13 -19.24
N ARG A 76 23.30 12.30 -18.99
CA ARG A 76 24.03 13.58 -19.09
C ARG A 76 25.22 13.64 -18.12
N ALA A 77 25.03 13.18 -16.88
CA ALA A 77 26.12 13.11 -15.91
C ALA A 77 27.26 12.16 -16.35
N LEU A 78 26.94 11.16 -17.19
CA LEU A 78 27.92 10.28 -17.83
C LEU A 78 28.49 10.87 -19.14
N GLY A 79 28.17 12.12 -19.50
CA GLY A 79 28.61 12.77 -20.74
C GLY A 79 27.94 12.25 -22.00
N VAL A 80 26.74 11.73 -21.89
CA VAL A 80 25.96 11.22 -23.04
C VAL A 80 24.72 12.07 -23.24
N GLU A 81 24.64 12.72 -24.40
CA GLU A 81 23.52 13.53 -24.84
C GLU A 81 22.86 12.94 -26.11
N GLY A 82 21.63 13.33 -26.41
CA GLY A 82 20.89 12.92 -27.60
C GLY A 82 20.11 11.63 -27.49
N VAL A 83 20.32 10.81 -26.45
CA VAL A 83 19.52 9.60 -26.18
C VAL A 83 18.08 9.97 -25.84
N GLN A 84 17.12 9.28 -26.46
CA GLN A 84 15.70 9.48 -26.19
C GLN A 84 15.25 8.62 -25.02
N ALA A 85 15.26 9.18 -23.79
CA ALA A 85 14.69 8.56 -22.60
C ALA A 85 13.24 9.01 -22.43
N ARG A 86 12.26 8.09 -22.56
CA ARG A 86 10.82 8.40 -22.61
C ARG A 86 9.98 7.29 -21.96
N THR A 87 8.70 7.59 -21.68
CA THR A 87 7.70 6.53 -21.45
C THR A 87 7.16 6.02 -22.81
N PHE A 88 6.54 4.82 -22.84
CA PHE A 88 5.87 4.31 -24.04
C PHE A 88 4.91 5.36 -24.63
N HIS A 89 4.01 5.90 -23.81
CA HIS A 89 3.04 6.90 -24.25
C HIS A 89 3.69 8.19 -24.77
N SER A 90 4.76 8.67 -24.14
CA SER A 90 5.40 9.92 -24.61
C SER A 90 6.19 9.70 -25.90
N ALA A 91 6.75 8.52 -26.13
CA ALA A 91 7.39 8.17 -27.39
C ALA A 91 6.35 8.01 -28.50
N ALA A 92 5.28 7.26 -28.26
CA ALA A 92 4.17 7.06 -29.17
C ALA A 92 3.49 8.37 -29.56
N LEU A 93 3.14 9.21 -28.58
CA LEU A 93 2.50 10.50 -28.82
C LEU A 93 3.36 11.43 -29.69
N ARG A 94 4.69 11.42 -29.48
CA ARG A 94 5.60 12.21 -30.34
C ARG A 94 5.57 11.75 -31.77
N GLN A 95 5.60 10.42 -31.99
CA GLN A 95 5.52 9.83 -33.34
C GLN A 95 4.15 10.11 -33.96
N LEU A 96 3.09 9.88 -33.21
CA LEU A 96 1.72 10.12 -33.65
C LEU A 96 1.51 11.59 -34.08
N ARG A 97 1.96 12.56 -33.29
CA ARG A 97 1.88 13.99 -33.66
C ARG A 97 2.68 14.34 -34.91
N TYR A 98 3.84 13.74 -35.08
CA TYR A 98 4.71 14.02 -36.23
C TYR A 98 4.15 13.46 -37.53
N PHE A 99 3.64 12.23 -37.49
CA PHE A 99 3.19 11.53 -38.68
C PHE A 99 1.69 11.70 -39.00
N TRP A 100 0.87 12.17 -38.05
CA TRP A 100 -0.57 12.28 -38.20
C TRP A 100 -1.02 13.03 -39.47
N PRO A 101 -0.47 14.22 -39.77
CA PRO A 101 -0.85 14.95 -40.97
C PRO A 101 -0.61 14.19 -42.26
N THR A 102 0.43 13.34 -42.28
CA THR A 102 0.80 12.54 -43.47
C THR A 102 0.06 11.21 -43.51
N ALA A 103 -0.22 10.61 -42.35
CA ALA A 103 -0.84 9.29 -42.23
C ALA A 103 -2.37 9.34 -42.40
N VAL A 104 -3.01 10.32 -41.77
CA VAL A 104 -4.47 10.42 -41.63
C VAL A 104 -4.99 11.73 -42.24
N GLY A 105 -4.21 12.82 -42.18
CA GLY A 105 -4.64 14.15 -42.56
C GLY A 105 -5.23 14.94 -41.40
N GLY A 106 -5.26 16.29 -41.53
CA GLY A 106 -5.77 17.15 -40.49
C GLY A 106 -4.94 17.16 -39.19
N GLU A 107 -5.56 17.57 -38.09
CA GLU A 107 -4.93 17.64 -36.79
C GLU A 107 -5.23 16.41 -35.96
N LEU A 108 -4.27 16.03 -35.09
CA LEU A 108 -4.46 14.94 -34.13
C LEU A 108 -5.61 15.28 -33.17
N PRO A 109 -6.60 14.39 -32.96
CA PRO A 109 -7.68 14.60 -32.03
C PRO A 109 -7.18 14.95 -30.61
N LYS A 110 -7.97 15.75 -29.90
CA LYS A 110 -7.61 16.19 -28.56
C LYS A 110 -7.59 15.02 -27.57
N ILE A 111 -6.49 14.90 -26.82
CA ILE A 111 -6.38 13.88 -25.75
C ILE A 111 -7.21 14.34 -24.55
N MET A 112 -8.18 13.54 -24.14
CA MET A 112 -9.00 13.81 -22.97
C MET A 112 -8.26 13.46 -21.68
N LYS A 113 -8.52 14.28 -20.65
CA LYS A 113 -7.88 14.08 -19.33
C LYS A 113 -8.59 13.04 -18.47
N THR A 114 -9.86 12.80 -18.69
CA THR A 114 -10.69 11.89 -17.90
C THR A 114 -11.77 11.25 -18.77
N LYS A 115 -12.01 9.97 -18.57
CA LYS A 115 -13.06 9.20 -19.26
C LYS A 115 -14.45 9.39 -18.64
N SER A 116 -14.51 9.84 -17.37
CA SER A 116 -15.73 9.80 -16.55
C SER A 116 -16.95 10.46 -17.18
N SER A 117 -16.78 11.61 -17.88
CA SER A 117 -17.91 12.31 -18.50
C SER A 117 -18.53 11.54 -19.65
N LEU A 118 -17.71 10.91 -20.51
CA LEU A 118 -18.21 10.12 -21.62
C LEU A 118 -18.80 8.79 -21.14
N VAL A 119 -18.09 8.11 -20.24
CA VAL A 119 -18.56 6.84 -19.64
C VAL A 119 -19.88 7.08 -18.89
N GLY A 120 -20.01 8.22 -18.18
CA GLY A 120 -21.24 8.57 -17.47
C GLY A 120 -22.43 8.79 -18.40
N ALA A 121 -22.23 9.48 -19.51
CA ALA A 121 -23.27 9.69 -20.52
C ALA A 121 -23.73 8.37 -21.14
N VAL A 122 -22.78 7.46 -21.44
CA VAL A 122 -23.09 6.14 -21.99
C VAL A 122 -23.81 5.26 -20.96
N ALA A 123 -23.32 5.17 -19.73
CA ALA A 123 -23.94 4.38 -18.68
C ALA A 123 -25.36 4.86 -18.36
N SER A 124 -25.59 6.17 -18.31
CA SER A 124 -26.93 6.78 -18.14
C SER A 124 -27.87 6.40 -19.29
N ARG A 125 -27.41 6.46 -20.55
CA ARG A 125 -28.20 6.07 -21.73
C ARG A 125 -28.60 4.57 -21.69
N LEU A 126 -27.72 3.74 -21.15
CA LEU A 126 -27.98 2.30 -21.00
C LEU A 126 -28.77 1.95 -19.73
N GLY A 127 -29.17 2.92 -18.90
CA GLY A 127 -29.87 2.69 -17.64
C GLY A 127 -29.05 2.00 -16.56
N LEU A 128 -27.71 2.09 -16.65
CA LEU A 128 -26.79 1.46 -15.73
C LEU A 128 -26.38 2.39 -14.58
N PRO A 129 -25.90 1.88 -13.44
CA PRO A 129 -25.36 2.69 -12.37
C PRO A 129 -24.28 3.65 -12.88
N HIS A 130 -24.35 4.93 -12.51
CA HIS A 130 -23.44 5.95 -13.01
C HIS A 130 -22.95 6.91 -11.91
N ASP A 131 -22.93 6.44 -10.68
CA ASP A 131 -22.26 7.13 -9.59
C ASP A 131 -20.73 7.15 -9.78
N ARG A 132 -20.05 8.03 -9.06
CA ARG A 132 -18.59 8.27 -9.21
C ARG A 132 -17.75 6.99 -9.09
N ALA A 133 -18.13 6.05 -8.23
CA ALA A 133 -17.38 4.81 -8.05
C ALA A 133 -17.61 3.84 -9.21
N ALA A 134 -18.87 3.67 -9.63
CA ALA A 134 -19.19 2.86 -10.81
C ALA A 134 -18.47 3.36 -12.07
N LEU A 135 -18.45 4.68 -12.29
CA LEU A 135 -17.75 5.28 -13.43
C LEU A 135 -16.23 5.06 -13.40
N ARG A 136 -15.61 5.07 -12.20
CA ARG A 136 -14.19 4.71 -12.05
C ARG A 136 -13.92 3.25 -12.38
N ASP A 137 -14.79 2.35 -11.94
CA ASP A 137 -14.65 0.92 -12.20
C ASP A 137 -14.89 0.59 -13.69
N TYR A 138 -15.85 1.27 -14.35
CA TYR A 138 -16.05 1.13 -15.80
C TYR A 138 -14.84 1.67 -16.57
N ALA A 139 -14.30 2.82 -16.19
CA ALA A 139 -13.09 3.36 -16.80
C ALA A 139 -11.90 2.40 -16.67
N ALA A 140 -11.70 1.81 -15.49
CA ALA A 140 -10.66 0.81 -15.26
C ALA A 140 -10.85 -0.46 -16.12
N ALA A 141 -12.09 -0.92 -16.28
CA ALA A 141 -12.41 -2.07 -17.16
C ALA A 141 -12.15 -1.75 -18.64
N ILE A 142 -12.49 -0.54 -19.11
CA ILE A 142 -12.17 -0.06 -20.46
C ILE A 142 -10.65 -0.01 -20.67
N GLU A 143 -9.91 0.54 -19.72
CA GLU A 143 -8.44 0.62 -19.77
C GLU A 143 -7.82 -0.77 -19.84
N MET A 144 -8.28 -1.69 -19.00
CA MET A 144 -7.78 -3.06 -18.98
C MET A 144 -8.05 -3.80 -20.31
N ALA A 145 -9.22 -3.65 -20.88
CA ALA A 145 -9.55 -4.23 -22.18
C ALA A 145 -8.68 -3.63 -23.29
N ALA A 146 -8.52 -2.31 -23.32
CA ALA A 146 -7.72 -1.61 -24.31
C ALA A 146 -6.23 -2.03 -24.27
N VAL A 147 -5.61 -2.03 -23.05
CA VAL A 147 -4.21 -2.45 -22.91
C VAL A 147 -4.00 -3.95 -23.16
N SER A 148 -5.07 -4.77 -23.05
CA SER A 148 -5.09 -6.19 -23.37
C SER A 148 -5.42 -6.45 -24.84
N MET A 149 -5.66 -5.42 -25.64
CA MET A 149 -6.05 -5.49 -27.05
C MET A 149 -7.34 -6.29 -27.26
N VAL A 150 -8.31 -6.10 -26.39
CA VAL A 150 -9.61 -6.79 -26.41
C VAL A 150 -10.67 -5.82 -26.92
N ASP A 151 -11.29 -6.15 -28.03
CA ASP A 151 -12.44 -5.42 -28.56
C ASP A 151 -13.74 -5.75 -27.80
N PRO A 152 -14.79 -4.92 -27.92
CA PRO A 152 -16.06 -5.13 -27.22
C PRO A 152 -16.73 -6.48 -27.54
N ASP A 153 -16.58 -7.00 -28.74
CA ASP A 153 -17.25 -8.23 -29.17
C ASP A 153 -16.60 -9.47 -28.53
N ASN A 154 -15.32 -9.41 -28.25
CA ASN A 154 -14.56 -10.46 -27.59
C ASN A 154 -14.50 -10.30 -26.05
N TYR A 155 -14.97 -9.17 -25.50
CA TYR A 155 -14.83 -8.86 -24.08
C TYR A 155 -15.42 -9.95 -23.17
N SER A 156 -16.65 -10.41 -23.44
CA SER A 156 -17.32 -11.42 -22.60
C SER A 156 -16.56 -12.76 -22.55
N LYS A 157 -16.01 -13.19 -23.70
CA LYS A 157 -15.19 -14.42 -23.79
C LYS A 157 -13.86 -14.26 -23.06
N TRP A 158 -13.19 -13.13 -23.24
CA TRP A 158 -11.93 -12.80 -22.60
C TRP A 158 -12.08 -12.70 -21.08
N ALA A 159 -13.10 -11.99 -20.58
CA ALA A 159 -13.36 -11.84 -19.16
C ALA A 159 -13.58 -13.20 -18.49
N LYS A 160 -14.38 -14.08 -19.09
CA LYS A 160 -14.62 -15.44 -18.59
C LYS A 160 -13.33 -16.28 -18.56
N SER A 161 -12.51 -16.25 -19.61
CA SER A 161 -11.28 -17.03 -19.70
C SER A 161 -10.18 -16.54 -18.76
N GLY A 162 -10.12 -15.25 -18.51
CA GLY A 162 -9.13 -14.61 -17.64
C GLY A 162 -9.52 -14.57 -16.16
N GLY A 163 -10.74 -15.02 -15.80
CA GLY A 163 -11.30 -14.89 -14.47
C GLY A 163 -11.59 -13.42 -14.07
N TRP A 164 -11.69 -12.53 -15.08
CA TRP A 164 -12.00 -11.14 -14.86
C TRP A 164 -13.49 -10.96 -14.56
N GLN A 165 -13.80 -10.31 -13.47
CA GLN A 165 -15.18 -10.00 -13.10
C GLN A 165 -15.52 -8.57 -13.53
N PRO A 166 -16.68 -8.35 -14.21
CA PRO A 166 -17.11 -6.99 -14.51
C PRO A 166 -17.38 -6.22 -13.21
N PRO A 167 -17.41 -4.88 -13.26
CA PRO A 167 -17.80 -4.08 -12.11
C PRO A 167 -19.15 -4.51 -11.51
N ALA A 168 -19.31 -4.35 -10.20
CA ALA A 168 -20.50 -4.82 -9.50
C ALA A 168 -21.79 -4.25 -10.08
N GLY A 169 -22.79 -5.11 -10.21
CA GLY A 169 -24.13 -4.76 -10.66
C GLY A 169 -24.33 -4.74 -12.17
N ILE A 170 -23.31 -5.09 -12.98
CA ILE A 170 -23.46 -5.21 -14.42
C ILE A 170 -22.94 -6.55 -14.95
N SER A 171 -23.45 -6.98 -16.11
CA SER A 171 -22.97 -8.17 -16.81
C SER A 171 -21.76 -7.86 -17.70
N THR A 172 -21.09 -8.91 -18.18
CA THR A 172 -20.02 -8.76 -19.20
C THR A 172 -20.54 -8.20 -20.53
N TYR A 173 -21.82 -8.37 -20.82
CA TYR A 173 -22.48 -7.82 -22.01
C TYR A 173 -22.72 -6.32 -21.84
N ASP A 174 -23.26 -5.89 -20.67
CA ASP A 174 -23.42 -4.46 -20.35
C ASP A 174 -22.07 -3.72 -20.45
N MET A 175 -21.00 -4.34 -19.95
CA MET A 175 -19.67 -3.74 -20.05
C MET A 175 -19.20 -3.62 -21.52
N ALA A 176 -19.47 -4.62 -22.36
CA ALA A 176 -19.20 -4.56 -23.79
C ALA A 176 -20.00 -3.44 -24.48
N ASP A 177 -21.25 -3.22 -24.07
CA ASP A 177 -22.09 -2.13 -24.57
C ASP A 177 -21.58 -0.75 -24.13
N ILE A 178 -21.12 -0.65 -22.87
CA ILE A 178 -20.41 0.57 -22.42
C ILE A 178 -19.18 0.83 -23.29
N MET A 179 -18.37 -0.18 -23.58
CA MET A 179 -17.15 -0.04 -24.39
C MET A 179 -17.49 0.43 -25.82
N ARG A 180 -18.53 -0.13 -26.46
CA ARG A 180 -19.00 0.30 -27.80
C ARG A 180 -19.47 1.75 -27.77
N GLY A 181 -20.38 2.07 -26.85
CA GLY A 181 -20.90 3.43 -26.73
C GLY A 181 -19.80 4.45 -26.38
N TYR A 182 -18.80 4.07 -25.58
CA TYR A 182 -17.66 4.91 -25.29
C TYR A 182 -16.78 5.18 -26.54
N ALA A 183 -16.52 4.15 -27.33
CA ALA A 183 -15.78 4.30 -28.59
C ALA A 183 -16.51 5.17 -29.60
N GLU A 184 -17.86 5.06 -29.69
CA GLU A 184 -18.71 5.92 -30.52
C GLU A 184 -18.66 7.37 -30.04
N ALA A 185 -18.85 7.60 -28.73
CA ALA A 185 -18.83 8.94 -28.16
C ALA A 185 -17.47 9.65 -28.31
N LYS A 186 -16.35 8.91 -28.31
CA LYS A 186 -15.02 9.45 -28.64
C LYS A 186 -14.96 9.92 -30.10
N ARG A 187 -15.45 9.10 -31.03
CA ARG A 187 -15.48 9.42 -32.48
C ARG A 187 -16.34 10.65 -32.77
N GLU A 188 -17.55 10.70 -32.22
CA GLU A 188 -18.48 11.82 -32.38
C GLU A 188 -17.89 13.17 -31.91
N ARG A 189 -17.09 13.13 -30.83
CA ARG A 189 -16.47 14.32 -30.25
C ARG A 189 -15.06 14.61 -30.75
N SER A 190 -14.55 13.80 -31.68
CA SER A 190 -13.18 13.90 -32.20
C SER A 190 -12.15 13.98 -31.08
N VAL A 191 -12.26 13.10 -30.08
CA VAL A 191 -11.33 13.00 -28.96
C VAL A 191 -10.74 11.59 -28.84
N ILE A 192 -9.56 11.48 -28.25
CA ILE A 192 -8.87 10.24 -27.95
C ILE A 192 -8.47 10.18 -26.45
N ASP A 193 -8.27 9.00 -25.92
CA ASP A 193 -7.72 8.77 -24.60
C ASP A 193 -6.24 8.35 -24.62
N PHE A 194 -5.68 8.03 -23.45
CA PHE A 194 -4.28 7.62 -23.36
C PHE A 194 -4.00 6.27 -24.05
N GLU A 195 -4.91 5.33 -23.94
CA GLU A 195 -4.76 4.01 -24.56
C GLU A 195 -4.84 4.12 -26.10
N ASP A 196 -5.68 5.03 -26.62
CA ASP A 196 -5.76 5.32 -28.05
C ASP A 196 -4.42 5.81 -28.60
N VAL A 197 -3.63 6.55 -27.82
CA VAL A 197 -2.31 7.01 -28.28
C VAL A 197 -1.41 5.83 -28.68
N LEU A 198 -1.43 4.76 -27.89
CA LEU A 198 -0.66 3.55 -28.22
C LEU A 198 -1.29 2.78 -29.39
N ALA A 199 -2.61 2.56 -29.34
CA ALA A 199 -3.34 1.80 -30.34
C ALA A 199 -3.24 2.44 -31.74
N LEU A 200 -3.47 3.77 -31.84
CA LEU A 200 -3.34 4.51 -33.08
C LEU A 200 -1.91 4.55 -33.62
N THR A 201 -0.90 4.57 -32.70
CA THR A 201 0.50 4.47 -33.13
C THR A 201 0.79 3.08 -33.70
N CYS A 202 0.26 2.01 -33.10
CA CYS A 202 0.37 0.65 -33.65
C CYS A 202 -0.27 0.58 -35.03
N GLY A 203 -1.53 0.98 -35.19
CA GLY A 203 -2.24 0.96 -36.47
C GLY A 203 -1.53 1.80 -37.56
N MET A 204 -1.02 2.96 -37.20
CA MET A 204 -0.24 3.79 -38.14
C MET A 204 1.03 3.08 -38.63
N ILE A 205 1.75 2.39 -37.74
CA ILE A 205 2.97 1.66 -38.15
C ILE A 205 2.62 0.42 -38.99
N GLU A 206 1.50 -0.24 -38.73
CA GLU A 206 1.02 -1.42 -39.48
C GLU A 206 0.52 -1.08 -40.86
N GLU A 207 -0.26 0.00 -40.99
CA GLU A 207 -0.90 0.41 -42.26
C GLU A 207 0.01 1.24 -43.17
N ARG A 208 1.08 1.83 -42.62
CA ARG A 208 1.99 2.74 -43.33
C ARG A 208 3.44 2.25 -43.28
N PRO A 209 3.85 1.37 -44.22
CA PRO A 209 5.22 0.82 -44.30
C PRO A 209 6.30 1.90 -44.45
N ASP A 210 6.00 3.00 -45.10
CA ASP A 210 6.87 4.14 -45.26
C ASP A 210 7.19 4.84 -43.89
N ILE A 211 6.17 5.04 -43.07
CA ILE A 211 6.31 5.55 -41.72
C ILE A 211 7.05 4.56 -40.79
N ALA A 212 6.69 3.28 -40.90
CA ALA A 212 7.38 2.21 -40.18
C ALA A 212 8.88 2.20 -40.48
N GLN A 213 9.27 2.37 -41.74
CA GLN A 213 10.66 2.41 -42.14
C GLN A 213 11.37 3.65 -41.63
N GLN A 214 10.74 4.83 -41.60
CA GLN A 214 11.31 6.04 -41.05
C GLN A 214 11.59 5.88 -39.54
N ILE A 215 10.62 5.36 -38.77
CA ILE A 215 10.78 5.12 -37.33
C ILE A 215 11.93 4.12 -37.07
N ARG A 216 11.98 3.01 -37.81
CA ARG A 216 13.02 1.97 -37.68
C ARG A 216 14.40 2.43 -38.16
N SER A 217 14.49 3.39 -39.09
CA SER A 217 15.76 3.99 -39.48
C SER A 217 16.31 4.94 -38.41
N GLN A 218 15.42 5.62 -37.68
CA GLN A 218 15.79 6.49 -36.59
C GLN A 218 16.22 5.71 -35.34
N TYR A 219 15.43 4.70 -34.93
CA TYR A 219 15.68 3.96 -33.68
C TYR A 219 16.17 2.54 -34.00
N ARG A 220 17.41 2.27 -33.59
CA ARG A 220 18.04 0.95 -33.78
C ARG A 220 18.26 0.20 -32.46
N PHE A 221 18.51 0.93 -31.38
CA PHE A 221 18.85 0.35 -30.08
C PHE A 221 17.74 0.64 -29.09
N PHE A 222 17.12 -0.41 -28.58
CA PHE A 222 16.02 -0.30 -27.63
C PHE A 222 16.49 -0.77 -26.25
N VAL A 223 16.19 0.03 -25.24
CA VAL A 223 16.41 -0.32 -23.83
C VAL A 223 15.09 -0.12 -23.10
N VAL A 224 14.54 -1.19 -22.51
CA VAL A 224 13.25 -1.16 -21.84
C VAL A 224 13.44 -1.47 -20.35
N ASP A 225 13.20 -0.48 -19.50
CA ASP A 225 13.21 -0.62 -18.05
C ASP A 225 11.84 -1.10 -17.53
N GLU A 226 11.83 -1.79 -16.39
CA GLU A 226 10.64 -2.38 -15.74
C GLU A 226 9.82 -3.26 -16.72
N TYR A 227 10.50 -4.08 -17.53
CA TYR A 227 9.88 -4.89 -18.60
C TYR A 227 8.80 -5.86 -18.09
N GLN A 228 8.82 -6.23 -16.81
CA GLN A 228 7.77 -7.05 -16.19
C GLN A 228 6.43 -6.32 -16.02
N ASP A 229 6.40 -4.99 -16.20
CA ASP A 229 5.18 -4.18 -16.03
C ASP A 229 4.55 -3.75 -17.35
N ILE A 230 5.14 -4.09 -18.50
CA ILE A 230 4.56 -3.74 -19.81
C ILE A 230 3.24 -4.49 -20.06
N SER A 231 2.30 -3.77 -20.68
CA SER A 231 1.04 -4.36 -21.13
C SER A 231 1.19 -5.06 -22.49
N PRO A 232 0.22 -5.92 -22.91
CA PRO A 232 0.20 -6.49 -24.26
C PRO A 232 0.29 -5.45 -25.36
N LEU A 233 -0.43 -4.33 -25.26
CA LEU A 233 -0.39 -3.24 -26.23
C LEU A 233 0.98 -2.55 -26.28
N GLN A 234 1.65 -2.37 -25.15
CA GLN A 234 3.02 -1.82 -25.11
C GLN A 234 4.03 -2.81 -25.71
N LYS A 235 3.86 -4.12 -25.45
CA LYS A 235 4.69 -5.15 -26.05
C LYS A 235 4.52 -5.17 -27.57
N HIS A 236 3.29 -5.09 -28.05
CA HIS A 236 2.98 -5.03 -29.47
C HIS A 236 3.62 -3.80 -30.15
N LEU A 237 3.48 -2.63 -29.54
CA LEU A 237 4.15 -1.41 -30.04
C LEU A 237 5.67 -1.55 -30.08
N LEU A 238 6.29 -2.16 -29.07
CA LEU A 238 7.73 -2.42 -29.04
C LEU A 238 8.15 -3.34 -30.21
N GLU A 239 7.39 -4.38 -30.50
CA GLU A 239 7.63 -5.29 -31.60
C GLU A 239 7.51 -4.59 -32.96
N LEU A 240 6.54 -3.71 -33.12
CA LEU A 240 6.38 -2.88 -34.31
C LEU A 240 7.55 -1.91 -34.51
N TRP A 241 8.04 -1.29 -33.43
CA TRP A 241 9.25 -0.43 -33.48
C TRP A 241 10.49 -1.21 -33.89
N LEU A 242 10.70 -2.39 -33.30
CA LEU A 242 11.83 -3.27 -33.67
C LEU A 242 11.75 -3.71 -35.13
N GLY A 243 10.55 -4.11 -35.57
CA GLY A 243 10.35 -4.72 -36.89
C GLY A 243 11.02 -6.10 -37.03
N PRO A 244 10.90 -6.74 -38.17
CA PRO A 244 11.24 -8.16 -38.32
C PRO A 244 12.73 -8.48 -38.33
N ARG A 245 13.60 -7.48 -38.56
CA ARG A 245 15.05 -7.67 -38.73
C ARG A 245 15.89 -7.20 -37.59
N ASN A 246 15.40 -6.24 -36.79
CA ASN A 246 16.18 -5.68 -35.68
C ASN A 246 16.11 -6.59 -34.45
N ARG A 247 17.26 -6.87 -33.86
CA ARG A 247 17.41 -7.70 -32.66
C ARG A 247 18.10 -6.95 -31.51
N ASP A 248 18.45 -5.67 -31.70
CA ASP A 248 19.19 -4.87 -30.72
C ASP A 248 18.23 -4.34 -29.63
N LEU A 249 17.72 -5.26 -28.82
CA LEU A 249 16.79 -5.04 -27.72
C LEU A 249 17.43 -5.45 -26.39
N CYS A 250 17.51 -4.53 -25.45
CA CYS A 250 17.87 -4.81 -24.06
C CYS A 250 16.65 -4.57 -23.17
N VAL A 251 16.23 -5.58 -22.41
CA VAL A 251 15.17 -5.45 -21.41
C VAL A 251 15.75 -5.65 -20.02
N VAL A 252 15.25 -4.91 -19.04
CA VAL A 252 15.59 -5.11 -17.64
C VAL A 252 14.34 -5.14 -16.78
N GLY A 253 14.34 -6.00 -15.78
CA GLY A 253 13.19 -6.12 -14.88
C GLY A 253 13.37 -7.13 -13.76
N ASP A 254 12.37 -7.13 -12.88
CA ASP A 254 12.24 -8.06 -11.76
C ASP A 254 10.84 -8.69 -11.78
N ALA A 255 10.75 -9.94 -12.20
CA ALA A 255 9.48 -10.67 -12.22
C ALA A 255 8.82 -10.78 -10.82
N ALA A 256 9.62 -10.70 -9.74
CA ALA A 256 9.09 -10.68 -8.37
C ALA A 256 8.50 -9.31 -7.98
N GLN A 257 8.63 -8.29 -8.82
CA GLN A 257 8.01 -6.97 -8.64
C GLN A 257 6.84 -6.70 -9.61
N THR A 258 6.34 -7.70 -10.32
CA THR A 258 5.12 -7.58 -11.15
C THR A 258 3.89 -7.51 -10.25
N ILE A 259 3.38 -6.30 -10.03
CA ILE A 259 2.24 -6.02 -9.14
C ILE A 259 1.14 -5.18 -9.81
N TYR A 260 1.19 -5.05 -11.14
CA TYR A 260 0.22 -4.31 -11.94
C TYR A 260 -0.51 -5.23 -12.95
N SER A 261 -0.86 -6.46 -12.53
CA SER A 261 -1.59 -7.39 -13.40
C SER A 261 -2.98 -6.84 -13.76
N PHE A 262 -3.58 -6.03 -12.89
CA PHE A 262 -4.81 -5.29 -13.16
C PHE A 262 -4.66 -4.20 -14.26
N ALA A 263 -3.44 -3.84 -14.64
CA ALA A 263 -3.11 -2.97 -15.78
C ALA A 263 -2.49 -3.75 -16.96
N GLY A 264 -2.68 -5.07 -17.00
CA GLY A 264 -2.21 -5.94 -18.09
C GLY A 264 -0.76 -6.42 -17.97
N ALA A 265 -0.04 -6.09 -16.88
CA ALA A 265 1.32 -6.56 -16.68
C ALA A 265 1.40 -8.08 -16.50
N SER A 266 2.47 -8.69 -17.01
CA SER A 266 2.70 -10.13 -16.89
C SER A 266 4.15 -10.48 -16.58
N PRO A 267 4.42 -11.24 -15.50
CA PRO A 267 5.77 -11.70 -15.19
C PRO A 267 6.33 -12.67 -16.24
N GLN A 268 5.45 -13.21 -17.11
CA GLN A 268 5.83 -14.17 -18.13
C GLN A 268 6.67 -13.53 -19.25
N TYR A 269 6.50 -12.25 -19.56
CA TYR A 269 7.28 -11.58 -20.59
C TYR A 269 8.78 -11.62 -20.28
N LEU A 270 9.16 -11.29 -19.07
CA LEU A 270 10.56 -11.38 -18.65
C LEU A 270 11.04 -12.85 -18.57
N GLY A 271 10.18 -13.74 -18.05
CA GLY A 271 10.49 -15.18 -17.90
C GLY A 271 10.66 -15.92 -19.20
N ASN A 272 9.92 -15.54 -20.25
CA ASN A 272 9.94 -16.18 -21.57
C ASN A 272 10.83 -15.46 -22.58
N PHE A 273 11.46 -14.36 -22.24
CA PHE A 273 12.23 -13.53 -23.16
C PHE A 273 13.24 -14.35 -24.00
N ALA A 274 14.02 -15.23 -23.37
CA ALA A 274 15.00 -16.06 -24.06
C ALA A 274 14.39 -17.12 -24.98
N LYS A 275 13.10 -17.46 -24.79
CA LYS A 275 12.37 -18.36 -25.69
C LYS A 275 11.81 -17.61 -26.91
N GLU A 276 11.37 -16.36 -26.69
CA GLU A 276 10.80 -15.50 -27.73
C GLU A 276 11.89 -14.92 -28.64
N TYR A 277 13.04 -14.58 -28.06
CA TYR A 277 14.17 -13.98 -28.78
C TYR A 277 15.33 -14.98 -28.85
N ALA A 278 15.44 -15.71 -29.93
CA ALA A 278 16.51 -16.69 -30.16
C ALA A 278 17.90 -16.02 -30.05
N GLY A 279 18.83 -16.66 -29.35
CA GLY A 279 20.17 -16.12 -29.10
C GLY A 279 20.23 -15.04 -28.02
N ALA A 280 19.17 -14.86 -27.23
CA ALA A 280 19.16 -13.88 -26.17
C ALA A 280 20.21 -14.18 -25.09
N GLN A 281 21.00 -13.15 -24.75
CA GLN A 281 21.90 -13.20 -23.61
C GLN A 281 21.12 -12.83 -22.35
N VAL A 282 21.16 -13.72 -21.35
CA VAL A 282 20.53 -13.47 -20.04
C VAL A 282 21.59 -13.16 -19.00
N VAL A 283 21.53 -11.97 -18.42
CA VAL A 283 22.41 -11.53 -17.32
C VAL A 283 21.58 -11.39 -16.04
N THR A 284 22.09 -11.91 -14.92
CA THR A 284 21.37 -11.83 -13.65
C THR A 284 22.12 -10.92 -12.68
N LEU A 285 21.44 -9.88 -12.19
CA LEU A 285 21.96 -8.98 -11.14
C LEU A 285 21.38 -9.44 -9.79
N SER A 286 22.23 -9.98 -8.93
CA SER A 286 21.84 -10.55 -7.63
C SER A 286 22.35 -9.76 -6.42
N ARG A 287 23.31 -8.84 -6.61
CA ARG A 287 23.93 -8.04 -5.54
C ARG A 287 23.05 -6.87 -5.16
N ASP A 288 22.46 -6.92 -3.97
CA ASP A 288 21.62 -5.83 -3.41
C ASP A 288 22.48 -4.83 -2.65
N TYR A 289 22.45 -3.57 -3.10
CA TYR A 289 23.16 -2.43 -2.52
C TYR A 289 22.27 -1.56 -1.63
N ARG A 290 20.97 -1.89 -1.55
CA ARG A 290 19.96 -1.11 -0.84
C ARG A 290 19.78 -1.58 0.60
N SER A 291 19.47 -2.84 0.77
CA SER A 291 18.93 -3.39 2.01
C SER A 291 19.97 -4.19 2.82
N THR A 292 19.83 -4.19 4.14
CA THR A 292 20.69 -5.00 5.01
C THR A 292 20.47 -6.50 4.80
N PRO A 293 21.46 -7.36 5.14
CA PRO A 293 21.33 -8.82 5.00
C PRO A 293 20.07 -9.41 5.63
N GLN A 294 19.61 -8.87 6.76
CA GLN A 294 18.41 -9.34 7.46
C GLN A 294 17.14 -9.11 6.62
N ILE A 295 17.03 -7.94 6.01
CA ILE A 295 15.90 -7.58 5.14
C ILE A 295 15.94 -8.43 3.86
N VAL A 296 17.12 -8.58 3.25
CA VAL A 296 17.32 -9.41 2.05
C VAL A 296 16.97 -10.88 2.33
N SER A 297 17.37 -11.41 3.49
CA SER A 297 17.03 -12.78 3.90
C SER A 297 15.52 -12.99 3.99
N LEU A 298 14.79 -12.04 4.59
CA LEU A 298 13.33 -12.07 4.66
C LEU A 298 12.71 -12.00 3.25
N ALA A 299 13.15 -11.08 2.41
CA ALA A 299 12.66 -10.91 1.03
C ALA A 299 12.83 -12.21 0.21
N ASN A 300 14.03 -12.81 0.25
CA ASN A 300 14.29 -14.12 -0.36
C ASN A 300 13.36 -15.21 0.20
N GLY A 301 13.15 -15.22 1.52
CA GLY A 301 12.28 -16.17 2.19
C GLY A 301 10.82 -16.11 1.72
N ILE A 302 10.32 -14.92 1.37
CA ILE A 302 8.96 -14.72 0.86
C ILE A 302 8.81 -15.32 -0.54
N VAL A 303 9.70 -14.99 -1.47
CA VAL A 303 9.55 -15.37 -2.89
C VAL A 303 9.94 -16.80 -3.20
N THR A 304 10.85 -17.41 -2.41
CA THR A 304 11.35 -18.77 -2.69
C THR A 304 10.44 -19.89 -2.19
N ARG A 305 9.42 -19.59 -1.40
CA ARG A 305 8.52 -20.61 -0.79
C ARG A 305 7.37 -21.04 -1.69
N ASP A 306 7.15 -20.37 -2.79
CA ASP A 306 6.19 -20.78 -3.81
C ASP A 306 6.90 -21.21 -5.09
N LYS A 307 6.42 -22.29 -5.73
CA LYS A 307 7.08 -22.87 -6.89
C LYS A 307 7.12 -21.95 -8.11
N GLU A 308 6.06 -21.15 -8.32
CA GLU A 308 5.96 -20.25 -9.47
C GLU A 308 6.83 -18.99 -9.27
N THR A 309 6.70 -18.33 -8.13
CA THR A 309 7.50 -17.14 -7.81
C THR A 309 8.98 -17.47 -7.70
N LYS A 310 9.35 -18.65 -7.15
CA LYS A 310 10.73 -19.12 -7.04
C LYS A 310 11.44 -19.25 -8.39
N LYS A 311 10.74 -19.75 -9.43
CA LYS A 311 11.33 -19.92 -10.78
C LYS A 311 11.66 -18.59 -11.42
N GLN A 312 10.93 -17.55 -11.09
CA GLN A 312 11.00 -16.24 -11.71
C GLN A 312 11.87 -15.24 -10.91
N ALA A 313 11.94 -15.39 -9.59
CA ALA A 313 12.65 -14.48 -8.71
C ALA A 313 14.17 -14.64 -8.79
N VAL A 314 14.86 -13.52 -8.69
CA VAL A 314 16.32 -13.48 -8.47
C VAL A 314 16.58 -13.60 -6.97
N ARG A 315 17.45 -14.54 -6.58
CA ARG A 315 17.90 -14.63 -5.18
C ARG A 315 18.91 -13.53 -4.92
N LEU A 316 18.60 -12.64 -4.00
CA LEU A 316 19.41 -11.49 -3.63
C LEU A 316 20.52 -11.84 -2.65
N THR A 317 21.66 -11.18 -2.79
CA THR A 317 22.75 -11.16 -1.82
C THR A 317 23.04 -9.73 -1.43
N SER A 318 22.88 -9.38 -0.17
CA SER A 318 23.19 -8.02 0.30
C SER A 318 24.69 -7.75 0.25
N MET A 319 25.04 -6.56 -0.25
CA MET A 319 26.41 -6.04 -0.26
C MET A 319 26.66 -5.06 0.89
N ARG A 320 25.69 -4.91 1.78
CA ARG A 320 25.78 -4.05 2.95
C ARG A 320 26.22 -4.83 4.19
N GLU A 321 26.73 -4.13 5.16
CA GLU A 321 27.01 -4.67 6.49
C GLU A 321 25.74 -5.15 7.19
N SER A 322 25.94 -6.02 8.18
CA SER A 322 24.85 -6.54 9.00
C SER A 322 24.16 -5.41 9.76
N GLY A 323 22.86 -5.32 9.62
CA GLY A 323 22.00 -4.34 10.29
C GLY A 323 21.22 -4.93 11.47
N LYS A 324 20.19 -4.20 11.90
CA LYS A 324 19.27 -4.66 12.95
C LYS A 324 18.42 -5.84 12.45
N ALA A 325 18.06 -6.74 13.37
CA ALA A 325 17.11 -7.80 13.07
C ALA A 325 15.75 -7.21 12.67
N VAL A 326 15.06 -7.85 11.72
CA VAL A 326 13.68 -7.49 11.40
C VAL A 326 12.81 -7.72 12.64
N ARG A 327 12.06 -6.70 13.02
CA ARG A 327 11.17 -6.77 14.18
C ARG A 327 9.77 -7.21 13.78
N PHE A 328 9.21 -8.18 14.53
CA PHE A 328 7.88 -8.73 14.31
C PHE A 328 7.03 -8.51 15.56
N ASP A 329 5.93 -7.77 15.42
CA ASP A 329 5.05 -7.46 16.54
C ASP A 329 3.59 -7.87 16.22
N ARG A 330 2.93 -8.46 17.24
CA ARG A 330 1.50 -8.76 17.22
C ARG A 330 0.82 -7.91 18.27
N TYR A 331 -0.17 -7.14 17.85
CA TYR A 331 -0.96 -6.26 18.70
C TYR A 331 -2.35 -6.84 18.98
N LEU A 332 -3.07 -6.28 19.95
CA LEU A 332 -4.41 -6.75 20.31
C LEU A 332 -5.39 -6.53 19.17
N ASP A 333 -5.35 -5.34 18.58
CA ASP A 333 -6.18 -4.96 17.44
C ASP A 333 -5.45 -3.94 16.55
N ASP A 334 -6.11 -3.50 15.49
CA ASP A 334 -5.56 -2.59 14.49
C ASP A 334 -5.36 -1.15 15.03
N GLU A 335 -6.17 -0.70 15.97
CA GLU A 335 -5.97 0.60 16.64
C GLU A 335 -4.74 0.58 17.57
N ASP A 336 -4.57 -0.52 18.32
CA ASP A 336 -3.39 -0.72 19.17
C ASP A 336 -2.10 -0.84 18.33
N GLU A 337 -2.19 -1.49 17.15
CA GLU A 337 -1.11 -1.53 16.17
C GLU A 337 -0.72 -0.12 15.72
N ALA A 338 -1.69 0.70 15.31
CA ALA A 338 -1.43 2.04 14.81
C ALA A 338 -0.82 2.94 15.89
N ARG A 339 -1.32 2.89 17.14
CA ARG A 339 -0.77 3.64 18.27
C ARG A 339 0.67 3.23 18.59
N ALA A 340 0.94 1.93 18.61
CA ALA A 340 2.28 1.43 18.91
C ALA A 340 3.28 1.80 17.79
N VAL A 341 2.90 1.68 16.53
CA VAL A 341 3.72 2.09 15.38
C VAL A 341 4.02 3.59 15.44
N ALA A 342 3.01 4.44 15.67
CA ALA A 342 3.19 5.89 15.77
C ALA A 342 4.14 6.26 16.92
N LYS A 343 4.06 5.58 18.06
CA LYS A 343 4.98 5.78 19.20
C LYS A 343 6.42 5.43 18.82
N ILE A 344 6.64 4.29 18.17
CA ILE A 344 7.99 3.89 17.73
C ILE A 344 8.53 4.89 16.68
N ILE A 345 7.68 5.40 15.79
CA ILE A 345 8.06 6.44 14.82
C ILE A 345 8.53 7.70 15.57
N LYS A 346 7.77 8.17 16.56
CA LYS A 346 8.16 9.34 17.36
C LYS A 346 9.51 9.12 18.05
N GLU A 347 9.72 7.97 18.66
CA GLU A 347 11.00 7.59 19.28
C GLU A 347 12.16 7.61 18.27
N ARG A 348 11.93 7.19 17.01
CA ARG A 348 12.94 7.24 15.95
C ARG A 348 13.25 8.66 15.51
N ILE A 349 12.24 9.53 15.43
CA ILE A 349 12.41 10.95 15.10
C ILE A 349 13.20 11.65 16.20
N GLU A 350 12.86 11.42 17.45
CA GLU A 350 13.57 11.96 18.62
C GLU A 350 15.03 11.46 18.67
N ALA A 351 15.29 10.24 18.19
CA ALA A 351 16.64 9.70 18.06
C ALA A 351 17.40 10.20 16.78
N GLY A 352 16.85 11.19 16.05
CA GLY A 352 17.52 11.87 14.93
C GLY A 352 17.21 11.31 13.55
N THR A 353 16.25 10.37 13.39
CA THR A 353 15.81 9.94 12.05
C THR A 353 14.89 11.00 11.45
N ARG A 354 15.17 11.45 10.23
CA ARG A 354 14.31 12.42 9.54
C ARG A 354 12.95 11.80 9.23
N PRO A 355 11.82 12.49 9.45
CA PRO A 355 10.49 11.96 9.14
C PRO A 355 10.36 11.47 7.69
N SER A 356 10.97 12.16 6.72
CA SER A 356 10.98 11.78 5.30
C SER A 356 11.71 10.46 5.00
N GLU A 357 12.50 9.95 5.94
CA GLU A 357 13.20 8.65 5.83
C GLU A 357 12.39 7.49 6.42
N ILE A 358 11.17 7.76 6.91
CA ILE A 358 10.28 6.78 7.53
C ILE A 358 9.03 6.60 6.67
N ALA A 359 8.62 5.35 6.47
CA ALA A 359 7.34 5.03 5.83
C ALA A 359 6.54 3.98 6.61
N VAL A 360 5.22 4.13 6.60
CA VAL A 360 4.26 3.09 6.99
C VAL A 360 3.59 2.57 5.71
N LEU A 361 3.73 1.29 5.46
CA LEU A 361 3.19 0.63 4.28
C LEU A 361 2.06 -0.31 4.69
N PHE A 362 0.97 -0.26 3.95
CA PHE A 362 -0.22 -1.09 4.17
C PHE A 362 -0.80 -1.58 2.84
N ARG A 363 -1.70 -2.55 2.90
CA ARG A 363 -2.25 -3.17 1.67
C ARG A 363 -3.34 -2.33 1.04
N THR A 364 -4.25 -1.77 1.81
CA THR A 364 -5.38 -0.96 1.31
C THR A 364 -5.32 0.45 1.85
N ASN A 365 -5.80 1.41 1.03
CA ASN A 365 -5.82 2.81 1.43
C ASN A 365 -6.75 3.10 2.63
N ALA A 366 -7.74 2.23 2.90
CA ALA A 366 -8.62 2.36 4.07
C ALA A 366 -7.86 2.22 5.41
N GLN A 367 -6.72 1.52 5.41
CA GLN A 367 -5.90 1.36 6.61
C GLN A 367 -5.18 2.66 7.03
N SER A 368 -5.07 3.66 6.13
CA SER A 368 -4.35 4.91 6.44
C SER A 368 -4.97 5.67 7.61
N SER A 369 -6.30 5.67 7.72
CA SER A 369 -7.05 6.47 8.71
C SER A 369 -6.57 6.28 10.16
N GLN A 370 -6.27 5.04 10.54
CA GLN A 370 -5.82 4.73 11.90
C GLN A 370 -4.39 5.23 12.16
N PHE A 371 -3.50 5.14 11.16
CA PHE A 371 -2.14 5.66 11.25
C PHE A 371 -2.12 7.19 11.18
N GLU A 372 -2.98 7.80 10.36
CA GLU A 372 -3.16 9.26 10.30
C GLU A 372 -3.58 9.80 11.68
N ALA A 373 -4.61 9.18 12.29
CA ALA A 373 -5.08 9.54 13.62
C ALA A 373 -3.99 9.36 14.71
N ALA A 374 -3.27 8.23 14.68
CA ALA A 374 -2.25 7.93 15.68
C ALA A 374 -1.03 8.86 15.59
N LEU A 375 -0.60 9.23 14.37
CA LEU A 375 0.51 10.16 14.15
C LEU A 375 0.10 11.60 14.51
N ALA A 376 -1.10 12.03 14.12
CA ALA A 376 -1.63 13.35 14.47
C ALA A 376 -1.74 13.54 15.98
N HIS A 377 -2.23 12.52 16.73
CA HIS A 377 -2.30 12.56 18.20
C HIS A 377 -0.93 12.75 18.86
N LEU A 378 0.15 12.30 18.23
CA LEU A 378 1.52 12.48 18.71
C LEU A 378 2.21 13.71 18.08
N GLU A 379 1.50 14.54 17.33
CA GLU A 379 2.00 15.73 16.62
C GLU A 379 3.14 15.39 15.63
N VAL A 380 3.12 14.15 15.05
CA VAL A 380 4.09 13.72 14.05
C VAL A 380 3.57 14.07 12.67
N LYS A 381 4.33 14.88 11.94
CA LYS A 381 4.02 15.26 10.57
C LYS A 381 4.07 14.08 9.61
N TYR A 382 3.05 13.93 8.77
CA TYR A 382 2.96 12.84 7.78
C TYR A 382 2.47 13.35 6.42
N CYS A 383 2.66 12.53 5.38
CA CYS A 383 2.09 12.73 4.05
C CYS A 383 1.55 11.42 3.50
N VAL A 384 0.39 11.45 2.85
CA VAL A 384 -0.21 10.29 2.17
C VAL A 384 0.20 10.28 0.71
N ARG A 385 0.69 9.14 0.20
CA ARG A 385 1.10 8.97 -1.20
C ARG A 385 0.20 8.00 -1.96
N GLY A 386 -0.16 8.38 -3.19
CA GLY A 386 -0.89 7.52 -4.11
C GLY A 386 -2.40 7.44 -3.89
N ALA A 387 -2.91 8.20 -2.93
CA ALA A 387 -4.34 8.40 -2.71
C ALA A 387 -4.58 9.81 -2.17
N GLU A 388 -5.82 10.30 -2.30
CA GLU A 388 -6.26 11.42 -1.46
C GLU A 388 -6.18 10.98 0.01
N SER A 389 -5.76 11.87 0.90
CA SER A 389 -5.86 11.65 2.34
C SER A 389 -7.24 11.13 2.70
N PHE A 390 -7.28 10.26 3.68
CA PHE A 390 -8.53 9.58 4.07
C PHE A 390 -9.67 10.56 4.29
N PHE A 391 -9.44 11.64 5.05
CA PHE A 391 -10.48 12.62 5.36
C PHE A 391 -10.80 13.60 4.20
N LYS A 392 -9.96 13.68 3.16
CA LYS A 392 -10.22 14.46 1.94
C LYS A 392 -11.00 13.70 0.88
N ARG A 393 -11.14 12.38 1.02
CA ARG A 393 -11.96 11.57 0.11
C ARG A 393 -13.39 12.09 0.06
N PRO A 394 -14.00 12.17 -1.13
CA PRO A 394 -15.33 12.76 -1.27
C PRO A 394 -16.40 12.12 -0.40
N GLU A 395 -16.44 10.80 -0.34
CA GLU A 395 -17.38 10.04 0.47
C GLU A 395 -17.19 10.27 1.98
N VAL A 396 -15.92 10.31 2.44
CA VAL A 396 -15.56 10.58 3.83
C VAL A 396 -15.89 12.01 4.20
N SER A 397 -15.47 12.97 3.36
CA SER A 397 -15.77 14.39 3.56
C SER A 397 -17.27 14.69 3.59
N ALA A 398 -18.06 14.02 2.72
CA ALA A 398 -19.51 14.15 2.71
C ALA A 398 -20.15 13.62 4.02
N LEU A 399 -19.72 12.46 4.49
CA LEU A 399 -20.19 11.88 5.74
C LEU A 399 -19.85 12.77 6.94
N VAL A 400 -18.60 13.23 7.04
CA VAL A 400 -18.14 14.12 8.14
C VAL A 400 -18.91 15.43 8.14
N LYS A 401 -19.19 16.04 6.98
CA LYS A 401 -20.01 17.27 6.86
C LYS A 401 -21.44 17.03 7.33
N GLN A 402 -22.06 15.92 6.95
CA GLN A 402 -23.43 15.59 7.36
C GLN A 402 -23.50 15.30 8.89
N ALA A 403 -22.53 14.56 9.42
CA ALA A 403 -22.41 14.30 10.86
C ALA A 403 -22.21 15.62 11.66
N HIS A 404 -21.38 16.54 11.14
CA HIS A 404 -21.20 17.86 11.73
C HIS A 404 -22.51 18.68 11.76
N ALA A 405 -23.27 18.67 10.66
CA ALA A 405 -24.54 19.37 10.60
C ALA A 405 -25.54 18.82 11.63
N LEU A 406 -25.59 17.51 11.84
CA LEU A 406 -26.42 16.87 12.86
C LEU A 406 -25.93 17.18 14.30
N ALA A 407 -24.62 17.14 14.54
CA ALA A 407 -24.04 17.49 15.84
C ALA A 407 -24.39 18.94 16.23
N ARG A 408 -24.28 19.89 15.30
CA ARG A 408 -24.68 21.29 15.52
C ARG A 408 -26.15 21.48 15.80
N ARG A 409 -27.01 20.59 15.33
CA ARG A 409 -28.46 20.59 15.65
C ARG A 409 -28.78 19.90 16.96
N GLY A 410 -27.76 19.46 17.70
CA GLY A 410 -27.91 18.79 19.00
C GLY A 410 -28.51 17.39 18.88
N ALA A 411 -28.27 16.66 17.80
CA ALA A 411 -28.74 15.30 17.63
C ALA A 411 -28.26 14.42 18.80
N LYS A 412 -29.22 13.74 19.44
CA LYS A 412 -28.99 12.81 20.56
C LYS A 412 -29.33 11.40 20.09
N GLY A 413 -28.60 10.40 20.55
CA GLY A 413 -28.82 9.01 20.21
C GLY A 413 -27.51 8.22 20.13
N ASP A 414 -27.62 6.96 19.67
CA ASP A 414 -26.47 6.11 19.40
C ASP A 414 -25.67 6.66 18.21
N ILE A 415 -24.42 7.07 18.48
CA ILE A 415 -23.58 7.67 17.43
C ILE A 415 -23.17 6.68 16.37
N GLY A 416 -23.08 5.37 16.70
CA GLY A 416 -22.84 4.31 15.75
C GLY A 416 -24.00 4.15 14.77
N GLU A 417 -25.26 4.21 15.28
CA GLU A 417 -26.46 4.19 14.44
C GLU A 417 -26.55 5.44 13.57
N ILE A 418 -26.35 6.62 14.15
CA ILE A 418 -26.37 7.89 13.39
C ILE A 418 -25.40 7.86 12.21
N VAL A 419 -24.15 7.47 12.47
CA VAL A 419 -23.12 7.42 11.42
C VAL A 419 -23.43 6.34 10.38
N THR A 420 -23.97 5.21 10.81
CA THR A 420 -24.41 4.13 9.92
C THR A 420 -25.50 4.62 8.95
N GLU A 421 -26.52 5.31 9.45
CA GLU A 421 -27.59 5.87 8.61
C GLU A 421 -27.08 6.94 7.62
N LEU A 422 -26.11 7.75 8.04
CA LEU A 422 -25.46 8.72 7.15
C LEU A 422 -24.58 8.05 6.08
N ALA A 423 -23.99 6.90 6.37
CA ALA A 423 -23.11 6.17 5.45
C ALA A 423 -23.91 5.41 4.36
N ARG A 424 -25.13 4.95 4.62
CA ARG A 424 -25.95 4.18 3.67
C ARG A 424 -26.16 4.89 2.33
N PRO A 425 -26.65 6.13 2.27
CA PRO A 425 -26.85 6.83 1.00
C PRO A 425 -25.52 7.14 0.27
N LEU A 426 -24.39 7.09 0.98
CA LEU A 426 -23.07 7.26 0.41
C LEU A 426 -22.47 5.95 -0.14
N GLY A 427 -23.19 4.83 -0.03
CA GLY A 427 -22.81 3.54 -0.59
C GLY A 427 -22.28 2.50 0.41
N TRP A 428 -22.52 2.71 1.70
CA TRP A 428 -22.25 1.70 2.73
C TRP A 428 -23.39 0.69 2.85
N SER A 429 -23.03 -0.57 3.09
CA SER A 429 -23.97 -1.67 3.37
C SER A 429 -23.38 -2.57 4.46
N GLN A 430 -24.24 -3.32 5.15
CA GLN A 430 -23.82 -4.19 6.26
C GLN A 430 -22.82 -5.30 5.82
N GLN A 431 -22.91 -5.73 4.56
CA GLN A 431 -21.97 -6.67 3.96
C GLN A 431 -21.12 -5.94 2.93
N ALA A 432 -19.83 -6.27 2.88
CA ALA A 432 -18.93 -5.74 1.86
C ALA A 432 -19.43 -6.14 0.46
N PRO A 433 -19.36 -5.25 -0.54
CA PRO A 433 -19.69 -5.59 -1.91
C PRO A 433 -18.75 -6.70 -2.41
N PRO A 434 -19.25 -7.66 -3.21
CA PRO A 434 -18.47 -8.81 -3.68
C PRO A 434 -17.44 -8.47 -4.78
N THR A 435 -17.15 -7.20 -4.97
CA THR A 435 -16.29 -6.66 -6.05
C THR A 435 -14.96 -6.15 -5.54
N GLN A 436 -14.04 -5.96 -6.48
CA GLN A 436 -12.80 -5.20 -6.29
C GLN A 436 -12.96 -3.84 -6.97
N GLY A 437 -12.10 -2.87 -6.63
CA GLY A 437 -12.09 -1.57 -7.27
C GLY A 437 -12.71 -0.46 -6.42
N ALA A 438 -13.12 0.64 -7.07
CA ALA A 438 -13.53 1.87 -6.40
C ALA A 438 -14.79 1.72 -5.54
N ILE A 439 -15.68 0.79 -5.89
CA ILE A 439 -16.89 0.50 -5.09
C ILE A 439 -16.50 -0.10 -3.75
N LEU A 440 -15.58 -1.07 -3.74
CA LEU A 440 -15.07 -1.66 -2.51
C LEU A 440 -14.26 -0.66 -1.70
N GLU A 441 -13.37 0.10 -2.33
CA GLU A 441 -12.58 1.15 -1.65
C GLU A 441 -13.46 2.20 -0.97
N ARG A 442 -14.56 2.63 -1.63
CA ARG A 442 -15.55 3.54 -1.06
C ARG A 442 -16.24 2.92 0.15
N TRP A 443 -16.68 1.66 0.01
CA TRP A 443 -17.31 0.92 1.09
C TRP A 443 -16.36 0.77 2.30
N GLU A 444 -15.10 0.40 2.07
CA GLU A 444 -14.07 0.26 3.11
C GLU A 444 -13.83 1.58 3.85
N ALA A 445 -13.77 2.69 3.12
CA ALA A 445 -13.58 4.01 3.71
C ALA A 445 -14.78 4.42 4.62
N LEU A 446 -15.99 4.23 4.15
CA LEU A 446 -17.21 4.48 4.94
C LEU A 446 -17.31 3.52 6.13
N ASN A 447 -16.99 2.24 5.92
CA ASN A 447 -17.01 1.23 6.98
C ASN A 447 -16.02 1.56 8.11
N SER A 448 -14.86 2.10 7.77
CA SER A 448 -13.89 2.58 8.78
C SER A 448 -14.47 3.65 9.69
N LEU A 449 -15.26 4.61 9.15
CA LEU A 449 -15.94 5.64 9.96
C LEU A 449 -17.07 5.07 10.80
N VAL A 450 -17.84 4.13 10.26
CA VAL A 450 -18.90 3.43 10.99
C VAL A 450 -18.30 2.66 12.17
N GLU A 451 -17.23 1.90 11.96
CA GLU A 451 -16.51 1.18 13.01
C GLU A 451 -15.96 2.12 14.08
N GLN A 452 -15.36 3.25 13.68
CA GLN A 452 -14.89 4.27 14.63
C GLN A 452 -16.03 4.83 15.48
N ALA A 453 -17.17 5.17 14.86
CA ALA A 453 -18.33 5.69 15.59
C ALA A 453 -18.87 4.67 16.61
N GLN A 454 -18.97 3.40 16.25
CA GLN A 454 -19.41 2.32 17.14
C GLN A 454 -18.43 2.12 18.31
N LEU A 455 -17.12 2.19 18.08
CA LEU A 455 -16.11 2.14 19.14
C LEU A 455 -16.23 3.31 20.10
N LYS A 456 -16.42 4.53 19.57
CA LYS A 456 -16.56 5.74 20.38
C LYS A 456 -17.87 5.77 21.15
N GLN A 457 -18.94 5.18 20.62
CA GLN A 457 -20.20 4.94 21.34
C GLN A 457 -19.97 4.09 22.59
N VAL A 458 -19.24 2.96 22.45
CA VAL A 458 -18.88 2.11 23.58
C VAL A 458 -18.06 2.86 24.63
N ALA A 459 -17.23 3.82 24.20
CA ALA A 459 -16.46 4.68 25.08
C ALA A 459 -17.25 5.87 25.69
N GLY A 460 -18.57 6.00 25.35
CA GLY A 460 -19.44 7.05 25.89
C GLY A 460 -19.18 8.46 25.33
N LEU A 461 -18.55 8.59 24.16
CA LEU A 461 -18.32 9.88 23.50
C LEU A 461 -19.62 10.39 22.84
N SER A 462 -19.70 11.72 22.68
CA SER A 462 -20.79 12.37 21.95
C SER A 462 -20.46 12.48 20.44
N LEU A 463 -21.52 12.61 19.60
CA LEU A 463 -21.35 12.89 18.17
C LEU A 463 -20.51 14.15 17.92
N GLU A 464 -20.68 15.18 18.72
CA GLU A 464 -19.92 16.43 18.62
C GLU A 464 -18.42 16.19 18.86
N SER A 465 -18.06 15.41 19.88
CA SER A 465 -16.67 15.05 20.17
C SER A 465 -16.04 14.23 19.07
N LEU A 466 -16.78 13.27 18.49
CA LEU A 466 -16.32 12.44 17.38
C LEU A 466 -16.08 13.29 16.12
N VAL A 467 -17.01 14.17 15.78
CA VAL A 467 -16.89 15.04 14.59
C VAL A 467 -15.74 16.02 14.74
N ARG A 468 -15.53 16.58 15.94
CA ARG A 468 -14.37 17.46 16.22
C ARG A 468 -13.06 16.70 16.00
N GLU A 469 -12.93 15.49 16.51
CA GLU A 469 -11.77 14.62 16.27
C GLU A 469 -11.53 14.41 14.77
N TRP A 470 -12.56 14.10 13.98
CA TRP A 470 -12.43 13.94 12.53
C TRP A 470 -12.03 15.21 11.80
N GLN A 471 -12.46 16.38 12.26
CA GLN A 471 -12.08 17.68 11.69
C GLN A 471 -10.61 18.00 11.99
N GLU A 472 -10.17 17.80 13.23
CA GLU A 472 -8.78 17.96 13.63
C GLU A 472 -7.84 17.05 12.81
N LEU A 473 -8.25 15.81 12.56
CA LEU A 473 -7.51 14.87 11.71
C LEU A 473 -7.44 15.32 10.24
N ALA A 474 -8.52 15.91 9.73
CA ALA A 474 -8.57 16.45 8.36
C ALA A 474 -7.63 17.67 8.18
N GLU A 475 -7.40 18.45 9.24
CA GLU A 475 -6.53 19.62 9.26
C GLU A 475 -5.05 19.28 9.49
N ALA A 476 -4.77 18.15 10.17
CA ALA A 476 -3.41 17.76 10.55
C ALA A 476 -2.52 17.32 9.37
N GLU A 477 -3.08 17.17 8.16
CA GLU A 477 -2.35 16.72 7.00
C GLU A 477 -1.47 17.82 6.40
N LEU A 478 -0.21 17.47 6.16
CA LEU A 478 0.75 18.34 5.45
C LEU A 478 0.74 18.08 3.94
N ASP A 479 1.09 19.14 3.21
CA ASP A 479 1.42 19.08 1.78
C ASP A 479 2.48 17.98 1.52
N PRO A 480 2.33 17.10 0.50
CA PRO A 480 3.30 16.06 0.14
C PRO A 480 4.74 16.54 -0.08
N SER A 481 4.94 17.84 -0.31
CA SER A 481 6.27 18.49 -0.40
C SER A 481 6.94 18.75 0.95
N GLY A 482 6.26 18.58 2.07
CA GLY A 482 6.65 19.10 3.38
C GLY A 482 7.50 18.21 4.29
N GLY A 483 8.02 17.05 3.87
CA GLY A 483 9.04 16.30 4.61
C GLY A 483 8.54 15.46 5.79
N GLY A 484 7.28 15.05 5.85
CA GLY A 484 6.71 14.17 6.88
C GLY A 484 6.96 12.67 6.67
N VAL A 485 6.48 11.86 7.64
CA VAL A 485 6.42 10.39 7.54
C VAL A 485 5.51 9.99 6.38
N THR A 486 5.97 9.09 5.54
CA THR A 486 5.16 8.65 4.38
C THR A 486 4.18 7.55 4.78
N LEU A 487 2.90 7.77 4.53
CA LEU A 487 1.85 6.74 4.58
C LEU A 487 1.52 6.34 3.14
N ALA A 488 1.62 5.06 2.79
CA ALA A 488 1.40 4.61 1.42
C ALA A 488 0.86 3.19 1.35
N SER A 489 0.03 2.91 0.33
CA SER A 489 -0.22 1.52 -0.04
C SER A 489 1.04 0.89 -0.62
N ILE A 490 1.17 -0.44 -0.52
CA ILE A 490 2.32 -1.17 -1.06
C ILE A 490 2.47 -0.91 -2.57
N HIS A 491 1.37 -0.76 -3.32
CA HIS A 491 1.40 -0.43 -4.75
C HIS A 491 2.04 0.94 -5.01
N SER A 492 1.63 1.95 -4.24
CA SER A 492 2.16 3.32 -4.36
C SER A 492 3.62 3.45 -3.88
N ALA A 493 4.11 2.48 -3.13
CA ALA A 493 5.48 2.42 -2.64
C ALA A 493 6.47 1.83 -3.66
N LYS A 494 5.98 1.24 -4.77
CA LYS A 494 6.86 0.69 -5.81
C LYS A 494 7.76 1.77 -6.41
N GLY A 495 9.04 1.47 -6.59
CA GLY A 495 10.05 2.42 -7.07
C GLY A 495 10.61 3.37 -5.99
N LEU A 496 10.02 3.38 -4.78
CA LEU A 496 10.49 4.19 -3.65
C LEU A 496 11.31 3.35 -2.67
N GLU A 497 11.99 4.05 -1.72
CA GLU A 497 12.75 3.41 -0.65
C GLU A 497 12.91 4.35 0.54
N TRP A 498 12.97 3.78 1.74
CA TRP A 498 13.13 4.54 2.99
C TRP A 498 14.15 3.87 3.90
N LYS A 499 14.74 4.64 4.78
CA LYS A 499 15.67 4.14 5.80
C LYS A 499 14.96 3.17 6.75
N THR A 500 13.77 3.55 7.22
CA THR A 500 12.94 2.76 8.13
C THR A 500 11.57 2.54 7.53
N VAL A 501 11.12 1.28 7.49
CA VAL A 501 9.79 0.90 6.99
C VAL A 501 9.03 0.15 8.07
N PHE A 502 7.78 0.55 8.28
CA PHE A 502 6.77 -0.17 9.05
C PHE A 502 5.79 -0.82 8.07
N LEU A 503 5.81 -2.14 7.97
CA LEU A 503 4.86 -2.91 7.18
C LEU A 503 3.75 -3.39 8.11
N ALA A 504 2.61 -2.73 8.05
CA ALA A 504 1.49 -2.91 8.95
C ALA A 504 0.35 -3.75 8.33
N GLY A 505 -0.47 -4.33 9.21
CA GLY A 505 -1.63 -5.12 8.80
C GLY A 505 -1.28 -6.44 8.13
N VAL A 506 -0.17 -7.07 8.52
CA VAL A 506 0.33 -8.32 7.92
C VAL A 506 -0.45 -9.53 8.44
N SER A 507 -1.72 -9.60 8.09
CA SER A 507 -2.65 -10.66 8.50
C SER A 507 -3.43 -11.23 7.33
N GLU A 508 -3.95 -12.45 7.48
CA GLU A 508 -4.92 -13.04 6.55
C GLU A 508 -6.14 -12.13 6.39
N GLY A 509 -6.55 -11.93 5.15
CA GLY A 509 -7.64 -11.02 4.78
C GLY A 509 -7.21 -9.57 4.53
N LEU A 510 -5.97 -9.18 4.91
CA LEU A 510 -5.35 -7.91 4.54
C LEU A 510 -4.15 -8.10 3.61
N LEU A 511 -3.19 -8.96 3.96
CA LEU A 511 -2.06 -9.31 3.10
C LEU A 511 -1.76 -10.82 3.26
N PRO A 512 -2.30 -11.73 2.44
CA PRO A 512 -3.11 -11.45 1.24
C PRO A 512 -4.49 -10.85 1.54
N ILE A 513 -5.00 -10.07 0.59
CA ILE A 513 -6.36 -9.53 0.65
C ILE A 513 -7.39 -10.67 0.56
N ALA A 514 -8.56 -10.51 1.19
CA ALA A 514 -9.59 -11.55 1.28
C ALA A 514 -10.10 -12.05 -0.09
N GLN A 515 -10.06 -11.19 -1.10
CA GLN A 515 -10.48 -11.47 -2.47
C GLN A 515 -9.47 -12.34 -3.26
N ALA A 516 -8.20 -12.38 -2.84
CA ALA A 516 -7.16 -13.18 -3.49
C ALA A 516 -7.34 -14.66 -3.18
N LYS A 517 -8.13 -15.36 -4.02
CA LYS A 517 -8.48 -16.78 -3.83
C LYS A 517 -7.76 -17.71 -4.81
N SER A 518 -7.48 -17.24 -6.03
CA SER A 518 -6.80 -18.06 -7.03
C SER A 518 -5.29 -18.16 -6.74
N PRO A 519 -4.62 -19.23 -7.21
CA PRO A 519 -3.16 -19.32 -7.12
C PRO A 519 -2.44 -18.13 -7.76
N LYS A 520 -2.99 -17.57 -8.84
CA LYS A 520 -2.45 -16.40 -9.55
C LYS A 520 -2.54 -15.14 -8.66
N ASP A 521 -3.68 -14.90 -8.02
CA ASP A 521 -3.88 -13.75 -7.13
C ASP A 521 -2.97 -13.87 -5.90
N LEU A 522 -2.87 -15.05 -5.32
CA LEU A 522 -1.97 -15.31 -4.18
C LEU A 522 -0.50 -15.11 -4.54
N ALA A 523 -0.10 -15.46 -5.77
CA ALA A 523 1.26 -15.20 -6.25
C ALA A 523 1.51 -13.68 -6.41
N GLU A 524 0.51 -12.90 -6.83
CA GLU A 524 0.61 -11.44 -6.90
C GLU A 524 0.69 -10.81 -5.50
N GLU A 525 -0.15 -11.22 -4.58
CA GLU A 525 -0.09 -10.78 -3.18
C GLU A 525 1.27 -11.10 -2.52
N ARG A 526 1.87 -12.24 -2.88
CA ARG A 526 3.23 -12.59 -2.46
C ARG A 526 4.28 -11.64 -3.04
N ARG A 527 4.14 -11.24 -4.30
CA ARG A 527 5.01 -10.23 -4.92
C ARG A 527 4.83 -8.86 -4.25
N LEU A 528 3.60 -8.50 -3.86
CA LEU A 528 3.35 -7.30 -3.06
C LEU A 528 4.08 -7.35 -1.72
N ALA A 529 4.03 -8.47 -1.01
CA ALA A 529 4.78 -8.64 0.24
C ALA A 529 6.30 -8.49 0.02
N TYR A 530 6.84 -9.06 -1.07
CA TYR A 530 8.25 -8.88 -1.46
C TYR A 530 8.58 -7.41 -1.76
N VAL A 531 7.73 -6.72 -2.54
CA VAL A 531 7.90 -5.29 -2.82
C VAL A 531 7.94 -4.50 -1.53
N ALA A 532 7.00 -4.72 -0.60
CA ALA A 532 6.94 -3.99 0.66
C ALA A 532 8.22 -4.14 1.50
N VAL A 533 8.70 -5.38 1.65
CA VAL A 533 9.94 -5.68 2.40
C VAL A 533 11.15 -5.01 1.77
N THR A 534 11.27 -5.05 0.44
CA THR A 534 12.39 -4.47 -0.31
C THR A 534 12.37 -2.94 -0.41
N ARG A 535 11.39 -2.27 0.21
CA ARG A 535 11.40 -0.80 0.35
C ARG A 535 12.27 -0.32 1.49
N ALA A 536 12.56 -1.19 2.46
CA ALA A 536 13.39 -0.88 3.61
C ALA A 536 14.89 -0.96 3.27
N ARG A 537 15.62 0.05 3.73
CA ARG A 537 17.09 0.10 3.61
C ARG A 537 17.77 -0.47 4.86
N ASP A 538 17.46 0.09 6.03
CA ASP A 538 18.19 -0.16 7.26
C ASP A 538 17.35 -0.91 8.30
N GLU A 539 16.09 -0.52 8.51
CA GLU A 539 15.22 -1.09 9.53
C GLU A 539 13.86 -1.47 8.94
N LEU A 540 13.37 -2.64 9.32
CA LEU A 540 12.05 -3.13 8.94
C LEU A 540 11.30 -3.62 10.18
N PHE A 541 10.09 -3.09 10.36
CA PHE A 541 9.11 -3.51 11.35
C PHE A 541 7.94 -4.16 10.62
N VAL A 542 7.52 -5.34 11.05
CA VAL A 542 6.41 -6.10 10.46
C VAL A 542 5.39 -6.34 11.56
N SER A 543 4.15 -5.90 11.37
CA SER A 543 3.15 -5.98 12.43
C SER A 543 1.75 -6.32 11.94
N TYR A 544 0.90 -6.80 12.86
CA TYR A 544 -0.52 -6.93 12.64
C TYR A 544 -1.32 -6.89 13.94
N GLY A 545 -2.56 -6.37 13.85
CA GLY A 545 -3.59 -6.49 14.87
C GLY A 545 -4.29 -7.84 14.81
N ALA A 546 -4.47 -8.54 15.93
CA ALA A 546 -5.06 -9.88 16.00
C ALA A 546 -6.57 -9.90 15.77
N LYS A 547 -7.22 -8.73 15.79
CA LYS A 547 -8.66 -8.55 15.54
C LYS A 547 -8.91 -7.14 15.01
N ARG A 548 -10.11 -6.88 14.50
CA ARG A 548 -10.62 -5.50 14.38
C ARG A 548 -10.95 -4.97 15.77
N SER A 549 -10.86 -3.67 15.94
CA SER A 549 -11.11 -3.04 17.27
C SER A 549 -12.50 -3.32 17.83
N LEU A 550 -13.49 -3.59 16.98
CA LEU A 550 -14.86 -3.96 17.36
C LEU A 550 -15.07 -5.45 17.67
N ASP A 551 -14.15 -6.31 17.23
CA ASP A 551 -14.33 -7.76 17.41
C ASP A 551 -14.10 -8.16 18.87
N ARG A 552 -15.00 -9.00 19.42
CA ARG A 552 -14.84 -9.53 20.78
C ARG A 552 -13.70 -10.55 20.89
N LYS A 553 -13.42 -11.29 19.82
CA LYS A 553 -12.40 -12.35 19.78
C LYS A 553 -11.32 -12.03 18.75
N ALA A 554 -10.13 -12.61 18.91
CA ALA A 554 -9.07 -12.55 17.91
C ALA A 554 -9.52 -13.33 16.67
N THR A 555 -9.79 -12.61 15.58
CA THR A 555 -10.33 -13.14 14.32
C THR A 555 -9.28 -13.24 13.21
N ARG A 556 -8.13 -12.55 13.37
CA ARG A 556 -7.08 -12.49 12.36
C ARG A 556 -5.89 -13.35 12.73
N ALA A 557 -5.46 -14.17 11.77
CA ALA A 557 -4.21 -14.92 11.82
C ALA A 557 -3.08 -14.14 11.15
N CYS A 558 -1.83 -14.40 11.54
CA CYS A 558 -0.66 -13.90 10.83
C CYS A 558 -0.71 -14.32 9.35
N SER A 559 -0.35 -13.41 8.45
CA SER A 559 -0.24 -13.67 7.02
C SER A 559 0.55 -14.94 6.72
N ARG A 560 0.03 -15.79 5.83
CA ARG A 560 0.71 -17.00 5.34
C ARG A 560 2.06 -16.74 4.68
N PHE A 561 2.34 -15.51 4.26
CA PHE A 561 3.62 -15.12 3.68
C PHE A 561 4.69 -14.92 4.75
N PHE A 562 4.29 -14.47 5.93
CA PHE A 562 5.19 -14.13 7.05
C PHE A 562 5.16 -15.16 8.17
N SER A 563 4.05 -15.88 8.36
CA SER A 563 3.92 -16.93 9.39
C SER A 563 5.11 -17.92 9.45
N PRO A 564 5.69 -18.38 8.33
CA PRO A 564 6.84 -19.28 8.36
C PRO A 564 8.16 -18.66 8.83
N VAL A 565 8.27 -17.32 8.79
CA VAL A 565 9.46 -16.55 9.23
C VAL A 565 9.19 -15.76 10.50
N TRP A 566 7.95 -15.78 10.98
CA TRP A 566 7.59 -15.16 12.25
C TRP A 566 8.32 -15.86 13.38
N PRO A 567 9.02 -15.14 14.26
CA PRO A 567 9.73 -15.76 15.37
C PRO A 567 8.77 -16.62 16.19
N ARG A 568 9.00 -17.92 16.23
CA ARG A 568 8.28 -18.78 17.15
C ARG A 568 8.72 -18.36 18.56
N LYS A 569 7.78 -17.89 19.39
CA LYS A 569 8.06 -17.73 20.81
C LYS A 569 8.48 -19.11 21.32
N THR A 570 9.77 -19.32 21.53
CA THR A 570 10.27 -20.41 22.36
C THR A 570 9.72 -20.14 23.74
N SER A 571 8.83 -21.04 24.20
CA SER A 571 8.11 -21.02 25.47
C SER A 571 7.20 -19.80 25.69
N ALA A 572 6.01 -20.08 26.18
CA ALA A 572 5.10 -19.09 26.71
C ALA A 572 5.85 -18.16 27.68
N VAL A 573 6.25 -17.02 27.20
CA VAL A 573 6.46 -15.90 28.07
C VAL A 573 5.06 -15.61 28.60
N LYS A 574 4.73 -16.10 29.79
CA LYS A 574 3.67 -15.55 30.63
C LYS A 574 3.72 -14.06 30.39
N ALA A 575 2.56 -13.44 30.14
CA ALA A 575 2.45 -12.00 29.93
C ALA A 575 3.30 -11.29 30.98
N THR A 576 4.54 -11.01 30.64
CA THR A 576 5.46 -10.29 31.51
C THR A 576 5.06 -8.84 31.30
N ARG A 577 4.43 -8.29 32.36
CA ARG A 577 4.32 -6.85 32.59
C ARG A 577 5.58 -6.19 32.04
N SER A 578 5.41 -5.11 31.27
CA SER A 578 6.56 -4.37 30.72
C SER A 578 7.61 -4.15 31.82
N PRO A 579 8.90 -4.22 31.54
CA PRO A 579 9.93 -3.91 32.52
C PRO A 579 9.75 -2.54 33.17
N GLN A 580 9.16 -1.59 32.42
CA GLN A 580 8.80 -0.25 32.93
C GLN A 580 7.69 -0.29 33.98
N ALA A 581 6.61 -1.03 33.78
CA ALA A 581 5.53 -1.13 34.77
C ALA A 581 5.98 -1.80 36.07
N ARG A 582 6.91 -2.76 36.02
CA ARG A 582 7.56 -3.33 37.22
C ARG A 582 8.48 -2.32 37.88
N GLY A 583 9.23 -1.55 37.11
CA GLY A 583 10.11 -0.49 37.62
C GLY A 583 9.32 0.64 38.30
N GLU A 584 8.20 1.06 37.75
CA GLU A 584 7.33 2.08 38.27
C GLU A 584 6.60 1.62 39.55
N THR A 585 6.08 0.39 39.58
CA THR A 585 5.46 -0.18 40.79
C THR A 585 6.50 -0.34 41.92
N LYS A 586 7.72 -0.78 41.59
CA LYS A 586 8.81 -0.88 42.57
C LYS A 586 9.25 0.49 43.09
N ARG A 587 9.31 1.52 42.23
CA ARG A 587 9.59 2.91 42.64
C ARG A 587 8.47 3.47 43.50
N PHE A 588 7.21 3.22 43.18
CA PHE A 588 6.06 3.61 43.99
C PHE A 588 6.15 2.96 45.38
N LEU A 589 6.33 1.64 45.48
CA LEU A 589 6.44 0.96 46.77
C LEU A 589 7.66 1.39 47.62
N LEU A 590 8.70 1.95 46.99
CA LEU A 590 9.83 2.53 47.73
C LEU A 590 9.59 3.97 48.21
N ALA A 591 8.68 4.70 47.55
CA ALA A 591 8.42 6.12 47.83
C ALA A 591 7.08 6.34 48.58
N ALA A 592 6.15 5.41 48.57
CA ALA A 592 4.84 5.50 49.17
C ALA A 592 4.87 5.30 50.69
N SER A 593 3.94 5.94 51.38
CA SER A 593 3.76 5.72 52.83
C SER A 593 3.31 4.28 53.13
N PRO A 594 3.49 3.79 54.35
CA PRO A 594 2.99 2.47 54.74
C PRO A 594 1.49 2.28 54.48
N GLU A 595 0.69 3.31 54.67
CA GLU A 595 -0.77 3.32 54.45
C GLU A 595 -1.10 3.21 52.95
N GLU A 596 -0.36 3.94 52.10
CA GLU A 596 -0.51 3.86 50.64
C GLU A 596 -0.09 2.49 50.09
N GLN A 597 0.95 1.87 50.65
CA GLN A 597 1.41 0.54 50.30
C GLN A 597 0.36 -0.51 50.65
N GLU A 598 -0.19 -0.45 51.84
CA GLU A 598 -1.23 -1.35 52.32
C GLU A 598 -2.49 -1.25 51.46
N LEU A 599 -2.97 -0.03 51.20
CA LEU A 599 -4.13 0.21 50.37
C LEU A 599 -3.90 -0.31 48.91
N PHE A 600 -2.71 -0.10 48.37
CA PHE A 600 -2.36 -0.62 47.05
C PHE A 600 -2.42 -2.16 47.01
N GLU A 601 -1.90 -2.86 48.01
CA GLU A 601 -1.94 -4.31 48.07
C GLU A 601 -3.37 -4.82 48.32
N HIS A 602 -4.20 -4.15 49.13
CA HIS A 602 -5.61 -4.47 49.32
C HIS A 602 -6.39 -4.37 47.98
N LEU A 603 -6.23 -3.28 47.24
CA LEU A 603 -6.85 -3.08 45.95
C LEU A 603 -6.34 -4.10 44.93
N ARG A 604 -5.08 -4.51 45.03
CA ARG A 604 -4.47 -5.50 44.13
C ARG A 604 -5.03 -6.92 44.40
N HIS A 605 -5.19 -7.30 45.68
CA HIS A 605 -5.80 -8.57 46.09
C HIS A 605 -7.26 -8.65 45.62
N TRP A 606 -8.08 -7.62 45.93
CA TRP A 606 -9.44 -7.52 45.43
C TRP A 606 -9.53 -7.72 43.91
N ARG A 607 -8.72 -6.98 43.15
CA ARG A 607 -8.69 -7.05 41.70
C ARG A 607 -8.33 -8.46 41.20
N LEU A 608 -7.39 -9.12 41.85
CA LEU A 608 -6.98 -10.49 41.47
C LEU A 608 -8.09 -11.50 41.65
N GLU A 609 -8.78 -11.46 42.78
CA GLU A 609 -9.88 -12.37 43.07
C GLU A 609 -11.10 -12.08 42.18
N LEU A 610 -11.45 -10.81 41.97
CA LEU A 610 -12.48 -10.43 41.04
C LEU A 610 -12.18 -10.88 39.60
N ALA A 611 -10.94 -10.73 39.15
CA ALA A 611 -10.49 -11.14 37.84
C ALA A 611 -10.54 -12.67 37.64
N LYS A 612 -10.21 -13.44 38.68
CA LYS A 612 -10.35 -14.93 38.69
C LYS A 612 -11.81 -15.33 38.53
N GLY A 613 -12.72 -14.75 39.33
CA GLY A 613 -14.14 -15.07 39.25
C GLY A 613 -14.77 -14.71 37.91
N LEU A 614 -14.31 -13.64 37.25
CA LEU A 614 -14.76 -13.20 35.93
C LEU A 614 -14.07 -13.93 34.76
N ASP A 615 -13.14 -14.86 35.03
CA ASP A 615 -12.28 -15.51 34.03
C ASP A 615 -11.60 -14.50 33.07
N LYS A 616 -11.10 -13.40 33.64
CA LYS A 616 -10.47 -12.30 32.91
C LYS A 616 -9.08 -11.95 33.46
N PRO A 617 -8.16 -11.43 32.60
CA PRO A 617 -6.89 -10.91 33.09
C PRO A 617 -7.09 -9.70 34.04
N ALA A 618 -6.34 -9.66 35.16
CA ALA A 618 -6.49 -8.64 36.21
C ALA A 618 -6.41 -7.17 35.72
N TYR A 619 -5.62 -6.90 34.67
CA TYR A 619 -5.52 -5.55 34.09
C TYR A 619 -6.77 -5.07 33.38
N THR A 620 -7.67 -5.98 32.99
CA THR A 620 -8.96 -5.61 32.38
C THR A 620 -9.94 -5.02 33.40
N VAL A 621 -9.81 -5.39 34.67
CA VAL A 621 -10.54 -4.77 35.77
C VAL A 621 -9.97 -3.37 36.02
N LEU A 622 -8.73 -3.28 36.48
CA LEU A 622 -8.00 -2.03 36.69
C LEU A 622 -6.51 -2.21 36.39
N SER A 623 -5.85 -1.18 35.83
CA SER A 623 -4.40 -1.18 35.62
C SER A 623 -3.64 -0.93 36.91
N ASP A 624 -2.37 -1.38 37.00
CA ASP A 624 -1.51 -1.11 38.15
C ASP A 624 -1.30 0.40 38.33
N THR A 625 -1.30 1.18 37.25
CA THR A 625 -1.23 2.66 37.33
C THR A 625 -2.46 3.23 38.02
N THR A 626 -3.66 2.77 37.62
CA THR A 626 -4.92 3.21 38.25
C THR A 626 -4.96 2.82 39.72
N LEU A 627 -4.48 1.64 40.11
CA LEU A 627 -4.41 1.22 41.52
C LEU A 627 -3.47 2.10 42.33
N ARG A 628 -2.32 2.50 41.78
CA ARG A 628 -1.40 3.45 42.42
C ARG A 628 -2.04 4.81 42.60
N ASP A 629 -2.69 5.35 41.58
CA ASP A 629 -3.37 6.64 41.63
C ASP A 629 -4.48 6.62 42.72
N ILE A 630 -5.25 5.51 42.82
CA ILE A 630 -6.26 5.33 43.88
C ILE A 630 -5.60 5.28 45.25
N ALA A 631 -4.51 4.54 45.43
CA ALA A 631 -3.82 4.39 46.70
C ALA A 631 -3.21 5.73 47.18
N THR A 632 -2.64 6.53 46.27
CA THR A 632 -2.07 7.85 46.59
C THR A 632 -3.14 8.88 46.92
N VAL A 633 -4.27 8.90 46.19
CA VAL A 633 -5.32 9.92 46.38
C VAL A 633 -6.31 9.54 47.48
N ALA A 634 -6.52 8.25 47.71
CA ALA A 634 -7.51 7.68 48.65
C ALA A 634 -8.88 8.39 48.57
N PRO A 635 -9.59 8.34 47.41
CA PRO A 635 -10.80 9.13 47.21
C PRO A 635 -11.91 8.73 48.18
N LYS A 636 -12.61 9.71 48.75
CA LYS A 636 -13.64 9.51 49.78
C LYS A 636 -15.05 9.30 49.21
N ASN A 637 -15.25 9.56 47.93
CA ASN A 637 -16.56 9.41 47.27
C ASN A 637 -16.42 9.13 45.78
N LEU A 638 -17.53 8.71 45.12
CA LEU A 638 -17.56 8.39 43.71
C LEU A 638 -17.16 9.54 42.77
N LYS A 639 -17.44 10.79 43.19
CA LYS A 639 -17.09 11.98 42.42
C LYS A 639 -15.56 12.17 42.35
N GLN A 640 -14.87 11.98 43.47
CA GLN A 640 -13.41 12.04 43.52
C GLN A 640 -12.77 10.87 42.79
N LEU A 641 -13.36 9.66 42.92
CA LEU A 641 -12.89 8.47 42.23
C LEU A 641 -13.02 8.61 40.73
N SER A 642 -14.08 9.25 40.20
CA SER A 642 -14.28 9.47 38.76
C SER A 642 -13.25 10.41 38.12
N LEU A 643 -12.53 11.22 38.90
CA LEU A 643 -11.49 12.12 38.38
C LEU A 643 -10.15 11.40 38.17
N LEU A 644 -10.02 10.17 38.66
CA LEU A 644 -8.78 9.43 38.55
C LEU A 644 -8.63 8.77 37.17
N ARG A 645 -7.41 8.82 36.65
CA ARG A 645 -7.07 8.25 35.35
C ARG A 645 -7.34 6.74 35.31
N GLY A 646 -8.12 6.28 34.33
CA GLY A 646 -8.47 4.87 34.17
C GLY A 646 -9.77 4.44 34.87
N ILE A 647 -10.50 5.37 35.54
CA ILE A 647 -11.84 5.18 36.07
C ILE A 647 -12.84 5.92 35.17
N GLY A 648 -13.33 5.26 34.15
CA GLY A 648 -14.43 5.75 33.31
C GLY A 648 -15.80 5.40 33.90
N PRO A 649 -16.90 5.93 33.33
CA PRO A 649 -18.27 5.74 33.84
C PRO A 649 -18.63 4.26 34.09
N VAL A 650 -18.31 3.37 33.17
CA VAL A 650 -18.56 1.91 33.29
C VAL A 650 -17.78 1.28 34.44
N LYS A 651 -16.53 1.69 34.68
CA LYS A 651 -15.73 1.17 35.79
C LYS A 651 -16.16 1.76 37.12
N LEU A 652 -16.58 3.00 37.12
CA LEU A 652 -17.16 3.66 38.29
C LEU A 652 -18.45 2.97 38.73
N GLU A 653 -19.33 2.69 37.81
CA GLU A 653 -20.58 1.95 38.04
C GLU A 653 -20.33 0.53 38.58
N LYS A 654 -19.46 -0.22 37.91
CA LYS A 654 -19.19 -1.64 38.25
C LYS A 654 -18.32 -1.84 39.47
N PHE A 655 -17.40 -0.95 39.75
CA PHE A 655 -16.34 -1.15 40.72
C PHE A 655 -16.24 0.00 41.75
N GLY A 656 -16.88 1.14 41.51
CA GLY A 656 -16.73 2.34 42.32
C GLY A 656 -17.10 2.12 43.78
N ALA A 657 -18.24 1.50 44.06
CA ALA A 657 -18.70 1.18 45.41
C ALA A 657 -17.74 0.20 46.13
N ALA A 658 -17.27 -0.84 45.41
CA ALA A 658 -16.32 -1.81 45.94
C ALA A 658 -14.97 -1.16 46.30
N ILE A 659 -14.44 -0.31 45.41
CA ILE A 659 -13.18 0.45 45.66
C ILE A 659 -13.30 1.34 46.91
N LEU A 660 -14.39 2.09 47.03
CA LEU A 660 -14.59 2.97 48.23
C LEU A 660 -14.72 2.19 49.53
N ARG A 661 -15.31 1.00 49.50
CA ARG A 661 -15.39 0.12 50.68
C ARG A 661 -13.99 -0.38 51.10
N ILE A 662 -13.13 -0.74 50.12
CA ILE A 662 -11.75 -1.15 50.39
C ILE A 662 -10.93 0.01 50.96
N ILE A 663 -11.10 1.22 50.43
CA ILE A 663 -10.49 2.43 50.97
C ILE A 663 -10.96 2.68 52.41
N GLY A 664 -12.21 2.33 52.70
CA GLY A 664 -12.79 2.41 54.07
C GLY A 664 -12.40 1.26 55.01
N GLY A 665 -11.48 0.35 54.60
CA GLY A 665 -10.96 -0.72 55.42
C GLY A 665 -11.73 -2.05 55.35
N ALA A 666 -12.61 -2.25 54.38
CA ALA A 666 -13.29 -3.53 54.17
C ALA A 666 -12.34 -4.60 53.62
N ASP A 667 -12.57 -5.88 54.00
CA ASP A 667 -11.75 -7.00 53.52
C ASP A 667 -11.84 -7.16 52.00
N PRO A 668 -10.70 -7.11 51.27
CA PRO A 668 -10.66 -7.24 49.81
C PRO A 668 -11.28 -8.49 49.26
N LEU A 669 -11.17 -9.63 49.94
CA LEU A 669 -11.70 -10.93 49.48
C LEU A 669 -13.22 -10.97 49.60
N GLN A 670 -13.76 -10.47 50.71
CA GLN A 670 -15.20 -10.39 50.91
C GLN A 670 -15.84 -9.43 49.87
N VAL A 671 -15.21 -8.25 49.66
CA VAL A 671 -15.68 -7.26 48.70
C VAL A 671 -15.62 -7.83 47.25
N ALA A 672 -14.61 -8.63 46.92
CA ALA A 672 -14.53 -9.27 45.61
C ALA A 672 -15.67 -10.27 45.37
N GLY A 673 -15.99 -11.10 46.38
CA GLY A 673 -17.09 -12.07 46.29
C GLY A 673 -18.47 -11.43 46.12
N GLU A 674 -18.72 -10.33 46.86
CA GLU A 674 -19.97 -9.57 46.74
C GLU A 674 -20.06 -8.84 45.39
N ASN A 675 -18.98 -8.28 44.90
CA ASN A 675 -18.93 -7.59 43.61
C ASN A 675 -19.13 -8.56 42.44
N LEU A 676 -18.65 -9.83 42.56
CA LEU A 676 -18.93 -10.88 41.57
C LEU A 676 -20.42 -11.18 41.48
N LYS A 677 -21.12 -11.36 42.60
CA LYS A 677 -22.57 -11.60 42.63
C LYS A 677 -23.38 -10.48 41.98
N ILE A 678 -22.92 -9.22 42.13
CA ILE A 678 -23.58 -8.04 41.51
C ILE A 678 -23.33 -8.00 39.99
N LEU A 679 -22.22 -8.51 39.52
CA LEU A 679 -21.86 -8.49 38.09
C LEU A 679 -22.40 -9.70 37.30
N GLU A 680 -22.83 -10.75 37.98
CA GLU A 680 -23.47 -11.95 37.41
C GLU A 680 -25.01 -11.81 37.28
N ASN A 681 -25.63 -10.93 38.09
CA ASN A 681 -27.03 -10.53 38.01
C ASN A 681 -27.19 -9.30 37.07
#